data_a28aa87b6a688d0dcc18fc13e2712338
#
_entry.id   a28aa87b6a688d0dcc18fc13e2712338
#
_cell.length_a   1.000
_cell.length_b   1.000
_cell.length_c   1.000
_cell.angle_alpha   90.00
_cell.angle_beta   90.00
_cell.angle_gamma   90.00
#
_symmetry.space_group_name_H-M   'P 1'
#
loop_
_entity.id
_entity.type
_entity.pdbx_description
1 polymer ?
#
loop_
_entity_poly.entity_id
_entity_poly.type
_entity_poly.pdbx_seq_one_letter_code
_entity_poly.pdbx_strand_id
1 'polypeptide(L)'
;MILNIDQAKKVFTQQKSINLCGIACLISVCKYFNINVNEAEILRNSGTVHTGTTLLGIKESAEKLNLTADGYRCSIDELKNCDTISILHTVNKDGFTHFVTCFGYNNITNQFLIGDPARGLFHCDEYYLDSIWKSKLLLLFDSKKSTSKNNRDKKSNNYQYIFDIISRDIPLLLVTLILSIFASIFSLVPAIFIQKLADDIIPQKNMMLIFYGIMLYALILVIIAIISYINERVIIKQNLLFNVRILRNLLFRVFHLPITFHKSLNTGEIVSRLSDTERIQNSIVLLVNSVFMQIIILLVSVSILFYYELNIGVIALLSIPSLIWLSYYYSSKIGKKQKQTMAKYAKFEAYSIDILSGYFAIKSNVKEKLFHKRLLESYKSAQLKRTELQILNSQYNLYTNLIVCVFSITVVLLSSYFVVIGKIEIGVLFAIITILAQILQASIKVVSYMVSVQEAKAAYNRSLLIIQHPLEDNSKHIDITITSCNMLALENVTFKYPGREILLEKINLTVRTGELLSIFGRIGSGKTTIIQLIQRFYAPSEGIITFNNADINKFDLHKWRRQIKVVSQQTKLFIGTIADNISMFSDSLENVELFCKTMQLDWFFKIEDLKLHNMVDENGNNLSGGQKQLIGIARALYQSAPILVLDEPTASMDKECELEVVQLLLRLKKDMIIIMITHKPEIAKMSDKICVLDDETVVAFKEV
;
A
#
# COMPACT_ATOMS: atom_id res chain seq x y z
N MET A 1 16.52 28.15 17.19
CA MET A 1 15.55 28.96 16.36
C MET A 1 14.20 28.31 16.44
N ILE A 2 13.26 28.90 17.18
CA ILE A 2 11.92 28.32 17.43
C ILE A 2 11.11 28.48 16.15
N LEU A 3 10.65 27.37 15.56
CA LEU A 3 9.73 27.43 14.43
C LEU A 3 8.35 27.92 14.88
N ASN A 4 7.81 28.92 14.17
CA ASN A 4 6.40 29.28 14.35
C ASN A 4 5.51 28.14 13.80
N ILE A 5 4.30 28.01 14.34
CA ILE A 5 3.36 26.92 13.98
C ILE A 5 3.12 26.82 12.45
N ASP A 6 3.14 27.94 11.74
CA ASP A 6 2.96 27.96 10.29
C ASP A 6 4.22 27.49 9.51
N GLN A 7 5.39 27.71 10.06
CA GLN A 7 6.65 27.15 9.55
C GLN A 7 6.70 25.64 9.84
N ALA A 8 6.33 25.22 11.06
CA ALA A 8 6.26 23.82 11.43
C ALA A 8 5.25 23.04 10.56
N LYS A 9 4.10 23.64 10.19
CA LYS A 9 3.14 23.01 9.25
C LYS A 9 3.72 22.68 7.87
N LYS A 10 4.70 23.46 7.40
CA LYS A 10 5.33 23.23 6.08
C LYS A 10 6.29 22.04 6.11
N VAL A 11 6.98 21.79 7.21
CA VAL A 11 7.95 20.71 7.35
C VAL A 11 7.37 19.44 7.97
N PHE A 12 6.33 19.57 8.79
CA PHE A 12 5.70 18.43 9.46
C PHE A 12 5.14 17.40 8.47
N THR A 13 5.39 16.13 8.77
CA THR A 13 4.89 14.99 7.99
C THR A 13 4.08 14.06 8.87
N GLN A 14 2.85 13.75 8.45
CA GLN A 14 1.98 12.81 9.13
C GLN A 14 2.31 11.38 8.69
N GLN A 15 2.31 10.41 9.62
CA GLN A 15 2.54 9.01 9.30
C GLN A 15 1.42 8.42 8.44
N LYS A 16 1.80 7.52 7.54
CA LYS A 16 0.85 6.82 6.67
C LYS A 16 0.39 5.48 7.24
N SER A 17 1.16 4.92 8.17
CA SER A 17 0.91 3.66 8.85
C SER A 17 1.31 3.77 10.32
N ILE A 18 0.80 2.89 11.19
CA ILE A 18 1.00 2.95 12.65
C ILE A 18 2.47 2.81 13.02
N ASN A 19 3.21 1.98 12.32
CA ASN A 19 4.62 1.65 12.57
C ASN A 19 5.62 2.63 11.93
N LEU A 20 5.15 3.64 11.18
CA LEU A 20 5.99 4.59 10.44
C LEU A 20 6.19 5.93 11.18
N CYS A 21 5.97 6.00 12.50
CA CYS A 21 6.13 7.24 13.26
C CYS A 21 7.58 7.77 13.19
N GLY A 22 8.59 6.93 13.38
CA GLY A 22 9.99 7.32 13.29
C GLY A 22 10.40 7.83 11.90
N ILE A 23 9.89 7.18 10.85
CA ILE A 23 10.12 7.61 9.46
C ILE A 23 9.48 8.97 9.20
N ALA A 24 8.24 9.19 9.63
CA ALA A 24 7.55 10.47 9.47
C ALA A 24 8.25 11.61 10.24
N CYS A 25 8.78 11.32 11.42
CA CYS A 25 9.63 12.26 12.16
C CYS A 25 10.90 12.60 11.38
N LEU A 26 11.62 11.59 10.87
CA LEU A 26 12.84 11.82 10.09
C LEU A 26 12.58 12.59 8.79
N ILE A 27 11.48 12.32 8.09
CA ILE A 27 11.06 13.11 6.92
C ILE A 27 10.82 14.58 7.32
N SER A 28 10.22 14.82 8.50
CA SER A 28 10.01 16.18 9.00
C SER A 28 11.33 16.90 9.27
N VAL A 29 12.33 16.19 9.83
CA VAL A 29 13.71 16.69 10.03
C VAL A 29 14.37 16.97 8.67
N CYS A 30 14.30 16.06 7.72
CA CYS A 30 14.86 16.25 6.37
C CYS A 30 14.27 17.48 5.67
N LYS A 31 12.95 17.69 5.77
CA LYS A 31 12.30 18.90 5.23
C LYS A 31 12.75 20.17 5.93
N TYR A 32 13.03 20.12 7.22
CA TYR A 32 13.57 21.25 7.97
C TYR A 32 14.94 21.68 7.43
N PHE A 33 15.79 20.71 7.10
CA PHE A 33 17.11 20.96 6.50
C PHE A 33 17.05 21.11 4.96
N ASN A 34 15.85 21.19 4.34
CA ASN A 34 15.65 21.27 2.88
C ASN A 34 16.23 20.08 2.09
N ILE A 35 16.31 18.91 2.72
CA ILE A 35 16.74 17.68 2.07
C ILE A 35 15.52 16.99 1.47
N ASN A 36 15.55 16.75 0.16
CA ASN A 36 14.49 16.02 -0.51
C ASN A 36 14.74 14.51 -0.40
N VAL A 37 13.84 13.79 0.23
CA VAL A 37 13.99 12.36 0.52
C VAL A 37 12.77 11.55 0.07
N ASN A 38 13.02 10.31 -0.31
CA ASN A 38 11.98 9.34 -0.60
C ASN A 38 11.69 8.50 0.65
N GLU A 39 10.42 8.40 1.05
CA GLU A 39 9.97 7.58 2.19
C GLU A 39 10.42 6.11 2.08
N ALA A 40 10.41 5.54 0.86
CA ALA A 40 10.85 4.18 0.60
C ALA A 40 12.37 3.98 0.86
N GLU A 41 13.18 5.01 0.62
CA GLU A 41 14.61 5.00 0.91
C GLU A 41 14.88 5.00 2.41
N ILE A 42 14.19 5.86 3.15
CA ILE A 42 14.29 5.91 4.62
C ILE A 42 13.82 4.57 5.21
N LEU A 43 12.72 4.02 4.73
CA LEU A 43 12.18 2.74 5.18
C LEU A 43 13.23 1.61 5.07
N ARG A 44 13.91 1.54 3.93
CA ARG A 44 14.98 0.56 3.69
C ARG A 44 16.18 0.76 4.63
N ASN A 45 16.59 2.01 4.83
CA ASN A 45 17.80 2.33 5.58
C ASN A 45 17.62 2.24 7.09
N SER A 46 16.41 2.47 7.59
CA SER A 46 16.09 2.49 9.03
C SER A 46 15.81 1.12 9.64
N GLY A 47 15.70 0.07 8.81
CA GLY A 47 15.36 -1.27 9.31
C GLY A 47 13.99 -1.36 9.99
N THR A 48 13.04 -0.52 9.57
CA THR A 48 11.68 -0.52 10.10
C THR A 48 10.99 -1.85 9.82
N VAL A 49 10.41 -2.43 10.87
CA VAL A 49 9.59 -3.63 10.82
C VAL A 49 8.16 -3.31 11.23
N HIS A 50 7.27 -4.30 11.18
CA HIS A 50 5.86 -4.11 11.59
C HIS A 50 5.69 -3.62 13.04
N THR A 51 6.66 -3.85 13.93
CA THR A 51 6.67 -3.34 15.31
C THR A 51 7.17 -1.89 15.44
N GLY A 52 7.75 -1.31 14.38
CA GLY A 52 8.25 0.06 14.35
C GLY A 52 9.73 0.18 13.98
N THR A 53 10.31 1.34 14.28
CA THR A 53 11.71 1.71 14.02
C THR A 53 12.44 1.89 15.33
N THR A 54 13.75 1.58 15.38
CA THR A 54 14.61 1.88 16.54
C THR A 54 15.23 3.29 16.44
N LEU A 55 15.68 3.85 17.58
CA LEU A 55 16.45 5.11 17.56
C LEU A 55 17.73 4.98 16.73
N LEU A 56 18.42 3.84 16.83
CA LEU A 56 19.62 3.55 16.03
C LEU A 56 19.28 3.53 14.53
N GLY A 57 18.15 2.94 14.14
CA GLY A 57 17.69 2.90 12.75
C GLY A 57 17.38 4.30 12.19
N ILE A 58 16.81 5.20 13.02
CA ILE A 58 16.60 6.60 12.64
C ILE A 58 17.95 7.30 12.47
N LYS A 59 18.90 7.10 13.40
CA LYS A 59 20.26 7.66 13.35
C LYS A 59 20.99 7.20 12.08
N GLU A 60 21.13 5.90 11.85
CA GLU A 60 21.79 5.34 10.66
C GLU A 60 21.17 5.82 9.34
N SER A 61 19.85 5.95 9.32
CA SER A 61 19.14 6.46 8.14
C SER A 61 19.43 7.95 7.91
N ALA A 62 19.52 8.77 8.97
CA ALA A 62 19.86 10.16 8.89
C ALA A 62 21.32 10.37 8.40
N GLU A 63 22.26 9.57 8.91
CA GLU A 63 23.67 9.62 8.51
C GLU A 63 23.86 9.30 7.02
N LYS A 64 23.12 8.31 6.48
CA LYS A 64 23.09 8.01 5.04
C LYS A 64 22.51 9.14 4.18
N LEU A 65 21.73 10.05 4.78
CA LEU A 65 21.18 11.24 4.14
C LEU A 65 22.07 12.49 4.36
N ASN A 66 23.31 12.30 4.82
CA ASN A 66 24.28 13.38 5.13
C ASN A 66 23.84 14.32 6.25
N LEU A 67 23.01 13.84 7.18
CA LEU A 67 22.74 14.49 8.45
C LEU A 67 23.61 13.85 9.53
N THR A 68 24.11 14.63 10.47
CA THR A 68 24.63 14.10 11.74
C THR A 68 23.44 13.89 12.67
N ALA A 69 23.43 12.77 13.36
CA ALA A 69 22.37 12.44 14.30
C ALA A 69 23.00 11.85 15.56
N ASP A 70 22.91 12.56 16.68
CA ASP A 70 23.48 12.13 17.94
C ASP A 70 22.39 11.90 18.98
N GLY A 71 22.54 10.77 19.70
CA GLY A 71 21.61 10.37 20.73
C GLY A 71 22.03 10.91 22.09
N TYR A 72 21.08 11.55 22.78
CA TYR A 72 21.30 12.08 24.11
C TYR A 72 20.20 11.63 25.08
N ARG A 73 20.57 11.60 26.35
CA ARG A 73 19.62 11.49 27.45
C ARG A 73 19.65 12.82 28.19
N CYS A 74 18.55 13.54 28.22
CA CYS A 74 18.49 14.87 28.82
C CYS A 74 17.20 15.09 29.61
N SER A 75 17.25 16.09 30.48
CA SER A 75 16.11 16.61 31.24
C SER A 75 15.22 17.52 30.40
N ILE A 76 14.05 17.89 30.92
CA ILE A 76 13.16 18.85 30.26
C ILE A 76 13.81 20.24 30.19
N ASP A 77 14.57 20.64 31.21
CA ASP A 77 15.23 21.94 31.23
C ASP A 77 16.37 22.03 30.20
N GLU A 78 17.09 20.96 29.97
CA GLU A 78 18.06 20.87 28.88
C GLU A 78 17.39 20.92 27.52
N LEU A 79 16.22 20.28 27.35
CA LEU A 79 15.46 20.32 26.10
C LEU A 79 14.95 21.72 25.77
N LYS A 80 14.60 22.58 26.78
CA LYS A 80 14.22 23.98 26.56
C LYS A 80 15.31 24.79 25.87
N ASN A 81 16.57 24.45 26.16
CA ASN A 81 17.74 25.14 25.63
C ASN A 81 18.22 24.56 24.28
N CYS A 82 17.55 23.55 23.74
CA CYS A 82 17.90 22.99 22.44
C CYS A 82 17.43 23.89 21.30
N ASP A 83 18.37 24.40 20.51
CA ASP A 83 18.14 25.31 19.38
C ASP A 83 17.80 24.59 18.07
N THR A 84 17.86 23.26 18.03
CA THR A 84 17.64 22.45 16.83
C THR A 84 16.44 21.53 16.96
N ILE A 85 15.91 21.12 15.81
CA ILE A 85 14.82 20.13 15.76
C ILE A 85 15.31 18.78 16.32
N SER A 86 14.48 18.15 17.14
CA SER A 86 14.81 16.86 17.75
C SER A 86 13.69 15.84 17.60
N ILE A 87 14.05 14.56 17.62
CA ILE A 87 13.09 13.44 17.68
C ILE A 87 13.16 12.85 19.08
N LEU A 88 12.00 12.84 19.76
CA LEU A 88 11.85 12.32 21.13
C LEU A 88 11.28 10.90 21.09
N HIS A 89 11.85 10.00 21.91
CA HIS A 89 11.30 8.65 22.13
C HIS A 89 10.29 8.69 23.28
N THR A 90 9.01 8.65 22.95
CA THR A 90 7.88 8.79 23.87
C THR A 90 7.07 7.51 24.02
N VAL A 91 6.13 7.51 24.95
CA VAL A 91 5.13 6.44 25.11
C VAL A 91 3.75 7.05 24.88
N ASN A 92 2.95 6.41 24.03
CA ASN A 92 1.59 6.87 23.76
C ASN A 92 0.64 6.51 24.91
N LYS A 93 -0.63 6.98 24.85
CA LYS A 93 -1.65 6.69 25.86
C LYS A 93 -1.97 5.20 26.03
N ASP A 94 -1.72 4.40 25.01
CA ASP A 94 -1.95 2.95 24.99
C ASP A 94 -0.74 2.16 25.55
N GLY A 95 0.34 2.85 25.98
CA GLY A 95 1.55 2.24 26.54
C GLY A 95 2.59 1.79 25.48
N PHE A 96 2.35 2.04 24.19
CA PHE A 96 3.30 1.69 23.15
C PHE A 96 4.35 2.78 22.94
N THR A 97 5.56 2.37 22.60
CA THR A 97 6.64 3.27 22.20
C THR A 97 6.28 4.05 20.94
N HIS A 98 6.58 5.33 20.92
CA HIS A 98 6.22 6.25 19.85
C HIS A 98 7.29 7.32 19.66
N PHE A 99 7.40 7.87 18.45
CA PHE A 99 8.31 8.97 18.15
C PHE A 99 7.53 10.23 17.84
N VAL A 100 7.99 11.36 18.37
CA VAL A 100 7.45 12.68 18.08
C VAL A 100 8.59 13.64 17.77
N THR A 101 8.31 14.65 16.95
CA THR A 101 9.28 15.70 16.61
C THR A 101 9.06 16.90 17.51
N CYS A 102 10.09 17.37 18.20
CA CYS A 102 10.07 18.62 18.95
C CYS A 102 10.63 19.74 18.06
N PHE A 103 9.83 20.78 17.81
CA PHE A 103 10.19 21.92 16.98
C PHE A 103 10.73 23.10 17.79
N GLY A 104 10.77 22.98 19.13
CA GLY A 104 11.32 23.97 20.05
C GLY A 104 10.38 24.34 21.19
N TYR A 105 10.87 25.16 22.11
CA TYR A 105 10.16 25.68 23.30
C TYR A 105 9.94 27.18 23.18
N ASN A 106 8.73 27.63 23.47
CA ASN A 106 8.40 29.07 23.47
C ASN A 106 8.43 29.61 24.90
N ASN A 107 9.42 30.42 25.22
CA ASN A 107 9.60 31.01 26.54
C ASN A 107 8.48 32.01 26.94
N ILE A 108 7.73 32.56 25.97
CA ILE A 108 6.65 33.50 26.24
C ILE A 108 5.39 32.75 26.72
N THR A 109 5.09 31.63 26.07
CA THR A 109 3.88 30.83 26.38
C THR A 109 4.18 29.66 27.32
N ASN A 110 5.44 29.40 27.65
CA ASN A 110 5.92 28.26 28.44
C ASN A 110 5.44 26.89 27.85
N GLN A 111 5.48 26.74 26.52
CA GLN A 111 5.00 25.56 25.84
C GLN A 111 5.97 25.05 24.80
N PHE A 112 6.03 23.72 24.67
CA PHE A 112 6.72 23.04 23.57
C PHE A 112 5.81 22.93 22.35
N LEU A 113 6.36 23.10 21.14
CA LEU A 113 5.68 22.79 19.90
C LEU A 113 6.08 21.37 19.46
N ILE A 114 5.13 20.45 19.59
CA ILE A 114 5.32 19.03 19.27
C ILE A 114 4.60 18.66 17.97
N GLY A 115 5.28 17.93 17.11
CA GLY A 115 4.70 17.27 15.95
C GLY A 115 4.58 15.77 16.19
N ASP A 116 3.39 15.33 16.55
CA ASP A 116 3.05 13.93 16.68
C ASP A 116 2.58 13.38 15.30
N PRO A 117 3.32 12.48 14.67
CA PRO A 117 2.94 11.94 13.37
C PRO A 117 1.53 11.33 13.31
N ALA A 118 1.02 10.83 14.44
CA ALA A 118 -0.32 10.24 14.53
C ALA A 118 -1.44 11.27 14.77
N ARG A 119 -1.15 12.37 15.48
CA ARG A 119 -2.14 13.34 15.91
C ARG A 119 -2.07 14.68 15.19
N GLY A 120 -0.86 15.10 14.80
CA GLY A 120 -0.60 16.40 14.20
C GLY A 120 0.24 17.31 15.08
N LEU A 121 0.28 18.61 14.73
CA LEU A 121 0.98 19.64 15.48
C LEU A 121 0.13 20.15 16.63
N PHE A 122 0.71 20.27 17.83
CA PHE A 122 0.07 20.85 19.00
C PHE A 122 1.10 21.45 19.95
N HIS A 123 0.61 22.39 20.78
CA HIS A 123 1.38 22.91 21.90
C HIS A 123 1.12 22.07 23.14
N CYS A 124 2.13 21.81 23.93
CA CYS A 124 2.01 21.14 25.22
C CYS A 124 2.87 21.80 26.29
N ASP A 125 2.43 21.70 27.52
CA ASP A 125 3.15 22.12 28.71
C ASP A 125 4.20 21.06 29.11
N GLU A 126 5.04 21.42 30.07
CA GLU A 126 6.10 20.55 30.57
C GLU A 126 5.54 19.28 31.23
N TYR A 127 4.46 19.43 31.99
CA TYR A 127 3.84 18.32 32.71
C TYR A 127 3.31 17.25 31.74
N TYR A 128 2.65 17.67 30.66
CA TYR A 128 2.20 16.73 29.64
C TYR A 128 3.36 16.08 28.92
N LEU A 129 4.41 16.84 28.54
CA LEU A 129 5.58 16.28 27.89
C LEU A 129 6.28 15.26 28.78
N ASP A 130 6.43 15.56 30.08
CA ASP A 130 7.03 14.66 31.06
C ASP A 130 6.25 13.35 31.19
N SER A 131 4.93 13.42 31.16
CA SER A 131 4.06 12.25 31.24
C SER A 131 4.24 11.26 30.09
N ILE A 132 4.57 11.73 28.89
CA ILE A 132 4.74 10.89 27.68
C ILE A 132 6.21 10.59 27.37
N TRP A 133 7.16 11.44 27.77
CA TRP A 133 8.60 11.27 27.49
C TRP A 133 9.36 10.66 28.66
N LYS A 134 8.97 9.46 29.05
CA LYS A 134 9.55 8.74 30.21
C LYS A 134 10.98 8.28 30.00
N SER A 135 11.37 7.95 28.77
CA SER A 135 12.72 7.48 28.46
C SER A 135 13.79 8.54 28.55
N LYS A 136 13.43 9.82 28.42
CA LYS A 136 14.35 10.97 28.35
C LYS A 136 15.38 10.88 27.23
N LEU A 137 15.13 10.01 26.24
CA LEU A 137 16.00 9.81 25.07
C LEU A 137 15.53 10.67 23.90
N LEU A 138 16.48 11.30 23.22
CA LEU A 138 16.24 12.05 22.00
C LEU A 138 17.38 11.90 21.00
N LEU A 139 17.08 12.23 19.74
CA LEU A 139 18.06 12.45 18.69
C LEU A 139 18.08 13.92 18.33
N LEU A 140 19.27 14.52 18.36
CA LEU A 140 19.56 15.86 17.81
C LEU A 140 20.14 15.72 16.41
N PHE A 141 19.78 16.66 15.54
CA PHE A 141 20.21 16.63 14.15
C PHE A 141 20.94 17.92 13.79
N ASP A 142 22.04 17.76 13.03
CA ASP A 142 22.74 18.88 12.42
C ASP A 142 23.07 18.56 10.95
N SER A 143 23.18 19.58 10.13
CA SER A 143 23.53 19.39 8.72
C SER A 143 25.05 19.43 8.54
N LYS A 144 25.64 18.35 8.03
CA LYS A 144 27.00 18.45 7.48
C LYS A 144 26.95 19.45 6.32
N LYS A 145 27.59 20.61 6.46
CA LYS A 145 27.80 21.57 5.38
C LYS A 145 28.55 20.90 4.23
N SER A 146 27.89 20.19 3.38
CA SER A 146 28.41 19.71 2.11
C SER A 146 27.68 20.41 0.97
N THR A 147 28.43 21.28 0.31
CA THR A 147 28.11 21.85 -1.00
C THR A 147 28.03 20.74 -2.06
N SER A 148 27.01 19.94 -2.06
CA SER A 148 26.72 19.09 -3.22
C SER A 148 25.39 19.51 -3.86
N LYS A 149 25.52 20.39 -4.84
CA LYS A 149 24.48 20.85 -5.76
C LYS A 149 23.97 19.76 -6.72
N ASN A 150 24.16 18.47 -6.45
CA ASN A 150 23.97 17.43 -7.45
C ASN A 150 22.95 16.35 -7.05
N ASN A 151 21.77 16.74 -6.59
CA ASN A 151 20.62 15.80 -6.63
C ASN A 151 19.32 16.53 -7.00
N ARG A 152 19.38 17.39 -8.04
CA ARG A 152 18.16 17.99 -8.62
C ARG A 152 17.37 17.08 -9.54
N ASP A 153 17.85 15.90 -9.87
CA ASP A 153 17.33 15.10 -10.98
C ASP A 153 16.68 13.78 -10.61
N LYS A 154 15.98 13.70 -9.49
CA LYS A 154 14.95 12.65 -9.32
C LYS A 154 13.74 13.18 -8.56
N LYS A 155 13.08 14.24 -9.05
CA LYS A 155 11.62 14.24 -8.98
C LYS A 155 11.18 13.04 -9.82
N SER A 156 11.05 11.88 -9.19
CA SER A 156 10.38 10.76 -9.83
C SER A 156 9.04 11.33 -10.29
N ASN A 157 8.84 11.37 -11.60
CA ASN A 157 7.63 11.90 -12.20
C ASN A 157 6.48 10.99 -11.74
N ASN A 158 5.96 11.24 -10.52
CA ASN A 158 4.85 10.49 -9.94
C ASN A 158 3.65 10.43 -10.89
N TYR A 159 3.52 11.46 -11.73
CA TYR A 159 2.48 11.53 -12.76
C TYR A 159 2.82 10.69 -14.00
N GLN A 160 4.07 10.39 -14.26
CA GLN A 160 4.48 9.58 -15.42
C GLN A 160 3.94 8.16 -15.32
N TYR A 161 3.95 7.56 -14.13
CA TYR A 161 3.36 6.24 -13.90
C TYR A 161 1.84 6.21 -14.18
N ILE A 162 1.10 7.24 -13.75
CA ILE A 162 -0.33 7.36 -14.05
C ILE A 162 -0.53 7.57 -15.55
N PHE A 163 0.27 8.43 -16.16
CA PHE A 163 0.20 8.72 -17.59
C PHE A 163 0.47 7.47 -18.44
N ASP A 164 1.47 6.67 -18.10
CA ASP A 164 1.80 5.42 -18.81
C ASP A 164 0.66 4.38 -18.73
N ILE A 165 -0.08 4.36 -17.62
CA ILE A 165 -1.24 3.50 -17.46
C ILE A 165 -2.42 4.00 -18.31
N ILE A 166 -2.68 5.32 -18.33
CA ILE A 166 -3.80 5.94 -19.04
C ILE A 166 -3.54 5.96 -20.55
N SER A 167 -2.30 6.15 -20.99
CA SER A 167 -1.94 6.28 -22.40
C SER A 167 -2.44 5.14 -23.29
N ARG A 168 -2.51 3.94 -22.75
CA ARG A 168 -3.02 2.75 -23.47
C ARG A 168 -4.54 2.75 -23.68
N ASP A 169 -5.27 3.58 -22.94
CA ASP A 169 -6.74 3.67 -23.02
C ASP A 169 -7.20 4.87 -23.86
N ILE A 170 -6.27 5.68 -24.36
CA ILE A 170 -6.58 6.88 -25.19
C ILE A 170 -7.59 6.58 -26.31
N PRO A 171 -7.49 5.49 -27.10
CA PRO A 171 -8.47 5.23 -28.15
C PRO A 171 -9.91 5.05 -27.61
N LEU A 172 -10.06 4.31 -26.51
CA LEU A 172 -11.37 4.12 -25.88
C LEU A 172 -11.88 5.41 -25.22
N LEU A 173 -10.98 6.20 -24.63
CA LEU A 173 -11.30 7.52 -24.07
C LEU A 173 -11.78 8.49 -25.16
N LEU A 174 -11.19 8.47 -26.35
CA LEU A 174 -11.64 9.27 -27.48
C LEU A 174 -13.04 8.87 -27.96
N VAL A 175 -13.31 7.57 -28.04
CA VAL A 175 -14.66 7.08 -28.41
C VAL A 175 -15.70 7.53 -27.40
N THR A 176 -15.46 7.36 -26.09
CA THR A 176 -16.40 7.83 -25.05
C THR A 176 -16.55 9.33 -25.04
N LEU A 177 -15.49 10.09 -25.34
CA LEU A 177 -15.52 11.54 -25.45
C LEU A 177 -16.41 11.98 -26.63
N ILE A 178 -16.25 11.38 -27.81
CA ILE A 178 -17.09 11.68 -28.99
C ILE A 178 -18.56 11.37 -28.69
N LEU A 179 -18.85 10.19 -28.13
CA LEU A 179 -20.22 9.81 -27.74
C LEU A 179 -20.80 10.78 -26.70
N SER A 180 -19.98 11.24 -25.75
CA SER A 180 -20.39 12.22 -24.74
C SER A 180 -20.68 13.60 -25.34
N ILE A 181 -19.93 14.03 -26.36
CA ILE A 181 -20.19 15.27 -27.08
C ILE A 181 -21.57 15.20 -27.78
N PHE A 182 -21.82 14.10 -28.49
CA PHE A 182 -23.14 13.90 -29.12
C PHE A 182 -24.27 13.89 -28.10
N ALA A 183 -24.13 13.11 -27.03
CA ALA A 183 -25.12 13.06 -25.96
C ALA A 183 -25.37 14.44 -25.32
N SER A 184 -24.32 15.26 -25.15
CA SER A 184 -24.42 16.60 -24.57
C SER A 184 -25.17 17.56 -25.48
N ILE A 185 -24.91 17.54 -26.80
CA ILE A 185 -25.61 18.38 -27.78
C ILE A 185 -27.07 17.97 -27.84
N PHE A 186 -27.36 16.67 -27.94
CA PHE A 186 -28.72 16.18 -27.99
C PHE A 186 -29.52 16.42 -26.70
N SER A 187 -28.84 16.54 -25.54
CA SER A 187 -29.50 16.84 -24.27
C SER A 187 -30.26 18.21 -24.27
N LEU A 188 -29.96 19.10 -25.19
CA LEU A 188 -30.63 20.40 -25.36
C LEU A 188 -31.89 20.36 -26.23
N VAL A 189 -32.10 19.26 -26.97
CA VAL A 189 -33.27 19.09 -27.84
C VAL A 189 -34.60 19.25 -27.10
N PRO A 190 -34.79 18.74 -25.86
CA PRO A 190 -36.00 18.98 -25.10
C PRO A 190 -36.33 20.45 -24.90
N ALA A 191 -35.33 21.31 -24.62
CA ALA A 191 -35.55 22.74 -24.42
C ALA A 191 -35.98 23.43 -25.70
N ILE A 192 -35.29 23.15 -26.82
CA ILE A 192 -35.60 23.71 -28.15
C ILE A 192 -36.98 23.22 -28.63
N PHE A 193 -37.31 21.96 -28.37
CA PHE A 193 -38.59 21.39 -28.73
C PHE A 193 -39.75 22.06 -27.97
N ILE A 194 -39.61 22.23 -26.65
CA ILE A 194 -40.62 22.90 -25.81
C ILE A 194 -40.84 24.34 -26.28
N GLN A 195 -39.78 25.07 -26.61
CA GLN A 195 -39.86 26.40 -27.17
C GLN A 195 -40.69 26.39 -28.46
N LYS A 196 -40.26 25.63 -29.49
CA LYS A 196 -40.96 25.56 -30.77
C LYS A 196 -42.39 25.10 -30.67
N LEU A 197 -42.65 24.17 -29.75
CA LEU A 197 -44.00 23.69 -29.50
C LEU A 197 -44.90 24.79 -28.98
N ALA A 198 -44.42 25.63 -28.03
CA ALA A 198 -45.22 26.68 -27.41
C ALA A 198 -45.36 27.91 -28.29
N ASP A 199 -44.30 28.34 -28.99
CA ASP A 199 -44.30 29.62 -29.74
C ASP A 199 -44.76 29.44 -31.21
N ASP A 200 -44.41 28.31 -31.87
CA ASP A 200 -44.69 28.13 -33.29
C ASP A 200 -45.85 27.16 -33.56
N ILE A 201 -45.89 25.99 -32.91
CA ILE A 201 -46.74 24.88 -33.30
C ILE A 201 -48.16 25.01 -32.70
N ILE A 202 -48.27 25.28 -31.38
CA ILE A 202 -49.57 25.41 -30.70
C ILE A 202 -50.40 26.58 -31.25
N PRO A 203 -49.81 27.77 -31.53
CA PRO A 203 -50.59 28.91 -32.05
C PRO A 203 -51.24 28.62 -33.40
N GLN A 204 -50.65 27.76 -34.23
CA GLN A 204 -51.19 27.37 -35.55
C GLN A 204 -52.43 26.48 -35.46
N LYS A 205 -52.78 25.94 -34.27
CA LYS A 205 -53.92 25.07 -34.01
C LYS A 205 -54.02 23.83 -34.95
N ASN A 206 -52.87 23.41 -35.53
CA ASN A 206 -52.80 22.30 -36.47
C ASN A 206 -52.44 20.99 -35.74
N MET A 207 -53.42 20.13 -35.50
CA MET A 207 -53.20 18.86 -34.76
C MET A 207 -52.23 17.93 -35.47
N MET A 208 -52.16 17.90 -36.78
CA MET A 208 -51.23 17.06 -37.56
C MET A 208 -49.78 17.49 -37.29
N LEU A 209 -49.55 18.80 -37.25
CA LEU A 209 -48.20 19.34 -36.99
C LEU A 209 -47.73 19.04 -35.56
N ILE A 210 -48.66 19.11 -34.59
CA ILE A 210 -48.37 18.72 -33.21
C ILE A 210 -48.01 17.22 -33.16
N PHE A 211 -48.78 16.35 -33.83
CA PHE A 211 -48.51 14.92 -33.85
C PHE A 211 -47.14 14.58 -34.46
N TYR A 212 -46.80 15.13 -35.63
CA TYR A 212 -45.51 14.93 -36.25
C TYR A 212 -44.35 15.48 -35.41
N GLY A 213 -44.52 16.63 -34.76
CA GLY A 213 -43.53 17.21 -33.85
C GLY A 213 -43.23 16.30 -32.65
N ILE A 214 -44.30 15.76 -32.03
CA ILE A 214 -44.16 14.82 -30.88
C ILE A 214 -43.51 13.51 -31.36
N MET A 215 -43.87 12.97 -32.53
CA MET A 215 -43.26 11.75 -33.08
C MET A 215 -41.76 11.94 -33.33
N LEU A 216 -41.37 13.08 -33.93
CA LEU A 216 -39.95 13.40 -34.14
C LEU A 216 -39.19 13.53 -32.83
N TYR A 217 -39.78 14.22 -31.85
CA TYR A 217 -39.21 14.36 -30.52
C TYR A 217 -39.02 13.02 -29.84
N ALA A 218 -40.04 12.15 -29.89
CA ALA A 218 -39.95 10.79 -29.34
C ALA A 218 -38.82 9.94 -29.99
N LEU A 219 -38.69 10.07 -31.34
CA LEU A 219 -37.59 9.41 -32.05
C LEU A 219 -36.22 9.90 -31.58
N ILE A 220 -36.05 11.21 -31.41
CA ILE A 220 -34.79 11.80 -30.92
C ILE A 220 -34.48 11.29 -29.48
N LEU A 221 -35.48 11.24 -28.61
CA LEU A 221 -35.29 10.70 -27.25
C LEU A 221 -34.83 9.25 -27.24
N VAL A 222 -35.39 8.42 -28.15
CA VAL A 222 -34.93 7.01 -28.30
C VAL A 222 -33.48 6.96 -28.78
N ILE A 223 -33.09 7.82 -29.74
CA ILE A 223 -31.70 7.89 -30.20
C ILE A 223 -30.77 8.30 -29.07
N ILE A 224 -31.13 9.30 -28.24
CA ILE A 224 -30.36 9.71 -27.06
C ILE A 224 -30.18 8.54 -26.08
N ALA A 225 -31.26 7.80 -25.82
CA ALA A 225 -31.19 6.64 -24.92
C ALA A 225 -30.24 5.55 -25.45
N ILE A 226 -30.28 5.29 -26.77
CA ILE A 226 -29.37 4.32 -27.41
C ILE A 226 -27.91 4.79 -27.32
N ILE A 227 -27.64 6.06 -27.64
CA ILE A 227 -26.28 6.63 -27.56
C ILE A 227 -25.77 6.54 -26.11
N SER A 228 -26.60 6.91 -25.13
CA SER A 228 -26.26 6.83 -23.71
C SER A 228 -25.94 5.40 -23.28
N TYR A 229 -26.75 4.42 -23.72
CA TYR A 229 -26.52 3.00 -23.44
C TYR A 229 -25.20 2.49 -24.04
N ILE A 230 -24.91 2.85 -25.30
CA ILE A 230 -23.64 2.49 -25.96
C ILE A 230 -22.46 3.10 -25.21
N ASN A 231 -22.54 4.38 -24.85
CA ASN A 231 -21.52 5.08 -24.10
C ASN A 231 -21.24 4.37 -22.74
N GLU A 232 -22.29 4.06 -22.01
CA GLU A 232 -22.16 3.34 -20.73
C GLU A 232 -21.50 1.96 -20.89
N ARG A 233 -21.86 1.20 -21.94
CA ARG A 233 -21.21 -0.10 -22.25
C ARG A 233 -19.72 0.05 -22.55
N VAL A 234 -19.33 1.08 -23.29
CA VAL A 234 -17.90 1.35 -23.56
C VAL A 234 -17.17 1.70 -22.27
N ILE A 235 -17.76 2.54 -21.41
CA ILE A 235 -17.22 2.92 -20.10
C ILE A 235 -17.02 1.68 -19.20
N ILE A 236 -18.00 0.78 -19.14
CA ILE A 236 -17.91 -0.46 -18.36
C ILE A 236 -16.75 -1.33 -18.84
N LYS A 237 -16.61 -1.51 -20.17
CA LYS A 237 -15.48 -2.27 -20.75
C LYS A 237 -14.14 -1.63 -20.45
N GLN A 238 -14.06 -0.32 -20.56
CA GLN A 238 -12.87 0.47 -20.24
C GLN A 238 -12.48 0.29 -18.75
N ASN A 239 -13.46 0.35 -17.85
CA ASN A 239 -13.28 0.15 -16.42
C ASN A 239 -12.66 -1.21 -16.12
N LEU A 240 -13.16 -2.28 -16.73
CA LEU A 240 -12.62 -3.62 -16.56
C LEU A 240 -11.16 -3.70 -17.00
N LEU A 241 -10.84 -3.24 -18.20
CA LEU A 241 -9.48 -3.31 -18.75
C LEU A 241 -8.48 -2.49 -17.92
N PHE A 242 -8.88 -1.32 -17.49
CA PHE A 242 -8.07 -0.42 -16.68
C PHE A 242 -7.78 -1.02 -15.28
N ASN A 243 -8.82 -1.57 -14.63
CA ASN A 243 -8.70 -2.22 -13.31
C ASN A 243 -7.73 -3.40 -13.34
N VAL A 244 -7.94 -4.31 -14.29
CA VAL A 244 -7.09 -5.49 -14.43
C VAL A 244 -5.63 -5.07 -14.66
N ARG A 245 -5.40 -4.00 -15.42
CA ARG A 245 -4.05 -3.49 -15.70
C ARG A 245 -3.38 -2.88 -14.47
N ILE A 246 -4.07 -2.01 -13.74
CA ILE A 246 -3.53 -1.42 -12.50
C ILE A 246 -3.19 -2.51 -11.50
N LEU A 247 -4.15 -3.42 -11.25
CA LEU A 247 -3.96 -4.49 -10.29
C LEU A 247 -2.81 -5.41 -10.68
N ARG A 248 -2.71 -5.79 -11.98
CA ARG A 248 -1.59 -6.58 -12.50
C ARG A 248 -0.25 -5.93 -12.22
N ASN A 249 -0.11 -4.63 -12.50
CA ASN A 249 1.13 -3.90 -12.28
C ASN A 249 1.49 -3.81 -10.79
N LEU A 250 0.50 -3.61 -9.92
CA LEU A 250 0.74 -3.57 -8.48
C LEU A 250 1.09 -4.95 -7.91
N LEU A 251 0.38 -6.00 -8.32
CA LEU A 251 0.71 -7.37 -7.93
C LEU A 251 2.11 -7.76 -8.41
N PHE A 252 2.45 -7.45 -9.67
CA PHE A 252 3.81 -7.67 -10.17
C PHE A 252 4.85 -7.00 -9.26
N ARG A 253 4.62 -5.73 -8.89
CA ARG A 253 5.54 -5.03 -7.98
C ARG A 253 5.60 -5.68 -6.60
N VAL A 254 4.44 -5.99 -6.00
CA VAL A 254 4.39 -6.62 -4.66
C VAL A 254 5.21 -7.90 -4.63
N PHE A 255 5.10 -8.77 -5.65
CA PHE A 255 5.87 -10.02 -5.72
C PHE A 255 7.37 -9.84 -5.99
N HIS A 256 7.77 -8.69 -6.57
CA HIS A 256 9.19 -8.39 -6.85
C HIS A 256 9.83 -7.41 -5.86
N LEU A 257 9.09 -7.02 -4.81
CA LEU A 257 9.65 -6.22 -3.71
C LEU A 257 10.52 -7.09 -2.79
N PRO A 258 11.60 -6.53 -2.21
CA PRO A 258 12.47 -7.27 -1.30
C PRO A 258 11.72 -7.70 -0.04
N ILE A 259 12.19 -8.81 0.57
CA ILE A 259 11.59 -9.37 1.80
C ILE A 259 11.55 -8.35 2.95
N THR A 260 12.49 -7.42 2.98
CA THR A 260 12.54 -6.33 3.95
C THR A 260 11.30 -5.45 3.91
N PHE A 261 10.76 -5.20 2.71
CA PHE A 261 9.51 -4.47 2.54
C PHE A 261 8.33 -5.25 3.14
N HIS A 262 8.23 -6.55 2.86
CA HIS A 262 7.16 -7.39 3.40
C HIS A 262 7.21 -7.50 4.94
N LYS A 263 8.41 -7.47 5.53
CA LYS A 263 8.58 -7.40 6.99
C LYS A 263 8.22 -6.04 7.58
N SER A 264 8.19 -4.99 6.78
CA SER A 264 7.88 -3.63 7.25
C SER A 264 6.39 -3.32 7.32
N LEU A 265 5.55 -4.04 6.60
CA LEU A 265 4.10 -3.84 6.54
C LEU A 265 3.35 -5.13 6.90
N ASN A 266 2.22 -4.98 7.58
CA ASN A 266 1.33 -6.11 7.85
C ASN A 266 0.60 -6.55 6.56
N THR A 267 0.32 -7.85 6.42
CA THR A 267 -0.39 -8.42 5.26
C THR A 267 -1.72 -7.70 5.00
N GLY A 268 -2.51 -7.43 6.06
CA GLY A 268 -3.77 -6.69 5.94
C GLY A 268 -3.60 -5.27 5.40
N GLU A 269 -2.46 -4.61 5.67
CA GLU A 269 -2.17 -3.30 5.11
C GLU A 269 -1.83 -3.37 3.61
N ILE A 270 -1.12 -4.41 3.18
CA ILE A 270 -0.84 -4.64 1.75
C ILE A 270 -2.16 -4.91 1.01
N VAL A 271 -3.03 -5.77 1.54
CA VAL A 271 -4.35 -6.07 0.96
C VAL A 271 -5.22 -4.80 0.87
N SER A 272 -5.27 -4.00 1.94
CA SER A 272 -6.00 -2.71 1.93
C SER A 272 -5.48 -1.74 0.86
N ARG A 273 -4.17 -1.74 0.56
CA ARG A 273 -3.60 -0.92 -0.52
C ARG A 273 -3.91 -1.47 -1.92
N LEU A 274 -4.07 -2.78 -2.06
CA LEU A 274 -4.56 -3.36 -3.31
C LEU A 274 -6.01 -2.96 -3.58
N SER A 275 -6.88 -2.94 -2.57
CA SER A 275 -8.27 -2.48 -2.72
C SER A 275 -8.40 -0.96 -2.97
N ASP A 276 -7.41 -0.16 -2.58
CA ASP A 276 -7.37 1.27 -2.92
C ASP A 276 -7.29 1.53 -4.46
N THR A 277 -6.88 0.52 -5.26
CA THR A 277 -6.83 0.63 -6.73
C THR A 277 -8.19 0.92 -7.35
N GLU A 278 -9.25 0.32 -6.81
CA GLU A 278 -10.62 0.57 -7.28
C GLU A 278 -11.03 2.03 -7.08
N ARG A 279 -10.60 2.66 -5.98
CA ARG A 279 -10.89 4.08 -5.69
C ARG A 279 -10.17 5.00 -6.66
N ILE A 280 -8.90 4.69 -6.97
CA ILE A 280 -8.10 5.44 -7.94
C ILE A 280 -8.76 5.35 -9.32
N GLN A 281 -9.12 4.15 -9.73
CA GLN A 281 -9.76 3.90 -11.01
C GLN A 281 -11.10 4.61 -11.14
N ASN A 282 -12.03 4.38 -10.20
CA ASN A 282 -13.34 5.01 -10.24
C ASN A 282 -13.24 6.52 -10.42
N SER A 283 -12.27 7.15 -9.74
CA SER A 283 -12.06 8.58 -9.85
C SER A 283 -11.48 9.02 -11.20
N ILE A 284 -10.54 8.25 -11.78
CA ILE A 284 -9.97 8.58 -13.10
C ILE A 284 -11.04 8.47 -14.17
N VAL A 285 -11.82 7.38 -14.14
CA VAL A 285 -12.88 7.16 -15.13
C VAL A 285 -13.99 8.21 -15.01
N LEU A 286 -14.39 8.55 -13.77
CA LEU A 286 -15.36 9.64 -13.53
C LEU A 286 -14.83 10.99 -14.03
N LEU A 287 -13.56 11.31 -13.81
CA LEU A 287 -12.95 12.53 -14.29
C LEU A 287 -13.00 12.64 -15.82
N VAL A 288 -12.54 11.60 -16.51
CA VAL A 288 -12.40 11.67 -17.97
C VAL A 288 -13.75 11.64 -18.67
N ASN A 289 -14.65 10.73 -18.26
CA ASN A 289 -15.91 10.54 -18.98
C ASN A 289 -17.00 11.49 -18.48
N SER A 290 -17.18 11.62 -17.16
CA SER A 290 -18.34 12.35 -16.62
C SER A 290 -18.06 13.85 -16.48
N VAL A 291 -16.88 14.26 -16.01
CA VAL A 291 -16.56 15.69 -15.84
C VAL A 291 -16.49 16.39 -17.19
N PHE A 292 -15.86 15.73 -18.18
CA PHE A 292 -15.74 16.31 -19.53
C PHE A 292 -17.11 16.52 -20.19
N MET A 293 -18.00 15.52 -20.06
CA MET A 293 -19.38 15.62 -20.52
C MET A 293 -20.11 16.81 -19.88
N GLN A 294 -19.99 16.97 -18.55
CA GLN A 294 -20.66 18.07 -17.85
C GLN A 294 -20.10 19.45 -18.25
N ILE A 295 -18.80 19.54 -18.48
CA ILE A 295 -18.19 20.80 -18.96
C ILE A 295 -18.74 21.18 -20.36
N ILE A 296 -18.91 20.22 -21.27
CA ILE A 296 -19.50 20.48 -22.59
C ILE A 296 -20.95 20.93 -22.44
N ILE A 297 -21.76 20.25 -21.62
CA ILE A 297 -23.14 20.66 -21.32
C ILE A 297 -23.16 22.10 -20.82
N LEU A 298 -22.29 22.45 -19.86
CA LEU A 298 -22.20 23.82 -19.34
C LEU A 298 -21.87 24.84 -20.44
N LEU A 299 -20.86 24.59 -21.27
CA LEU A 299 -20.45 25.50 -22.32
C LEU A 299 -21.56 25.72 -23.34
N VAL A 300 -22.18 24.64 -23.85
CA VAL A 300 -23.22 24.75 -24.86
C VAL A 300 -24.49 25.39 -24.27
N SER A 301 -24.90 24.97 -23.06
CA SER A 301 -26.09 25.51 -22.39
C SER A 301 -25.96 27.01 -22.10
N VAL A 302 -24.81 27.45 -21.60
CA VAL A 302 -24.53 28.87 -21.33
C VAL A 302 -24.52 29.67 -22.65
N SER A 303 -23.93 29.12 -23.72
CA SER A 303 -23.92 29.80 -25.04
C SER A 303 -25.35 30.02 -25.61
N ILE A 304 -26.22 29.02 -25.41
CA ILE A 304 -27.64 29.18 -25.86
C ILE A 304 -28.39 30.20 -25.00
N LEU A 305 -28.14 30.25 -23.68
CA LEU A 305 -28.75 31.29 -22.84
C LEU A 305 -28.30 32.72 -23.27
N PHE A 306 -27.04 32.90 -23.65
CA PHE A 306 -26.57 34.16 -24.22
C PHE A 306 -27.24 34.52 -25.53
N TYR A 307 -27.57 33.51 -26.36
CA TYR A 307 -28.32 33.73 -27.60
C TYR A 307 -29.76 34.20 -27.34
N TYR A 308 -30.44 33.63 -26.32
CA TYR A 308 -31.80 34.05 -25.97
C TYR A 308 -31.84 35.44 -25.32
N GLU A 309 -31.03 35.70 -24.33
CA GLU A 309 -30.98 36.99 -23.64
C GLU A 309 -29.66 37.16 -22.85
N LEU A 310 -28.93 38.25 -23.16
CA LEU A 310 -27.61 38.51 -22.61
C LEU A 310 -27.61 38.55 -21.06
N ASN A 311 -28.59 39.21 -20.45
CA ASN A 311 -28.67 39.39 -19.00
C ASN A 311 -28.86 38.05 -18.26
N ILE A 312 -29.66 37.14 -18.84
CA ILE A 312 -29.92 35.82 -18.31
C ILE A 312 -28.67 34.94 -18.41
N GLY A 313 -27.99 35.01 -19.55
CA GLY A 313 -26.71 34.34 -19.78
C GLY A 313 -25.62 34.75 -18.76
N VAL A 314 -25.52 36.04 -18.45
CA VAL A 314 -24.58 36.56 -17.43
C VAL A 314 -24.88 36.01 -16.03
N ILE A 315 -26.16 36.01 -15.65
CA ILE A 315 -26.55 35.47 -14.33
C ILE A 315 -26.26 33.97 -14.25
N ALA A 316 -26.59 33.21 -15.29
CA ALA A 316 -26.27 31.78 -15.34
C ALA A 316 -24.76 31.54 -15.28
N LEU A 317 -23.94 32.35 -15.97
CA LEU A 317 -22.49 32.28 -15.90
C LEU A 317 -21.94 32.57 -14.51
N LEU A 318 -22.51 33.56 -13.78
CA LEU A 318 -22.12 33.90 -12.40
C LEU A 318 -22.40 32.78 -11.39
N SER A 319 -23.32 31.86 -11.67
CA SER A 319 -23.58 30.69 -10.82
C SER A 319 -22.37 29.76 -10.78
N ILE A 320 -21.60 29.61 -11.85
CA ILE A 320 -20.48 28.67 -11.96
C ILE A 320 -19.33 29.04 -11.02
N PRO A 321 -18.78 30.28 -11.02
CA PRO A 321 -17.73 30.67 -10.07
C PRO A 321 -18.16 30.56 -8.61
N SER A 322 -19.43 30.82 -8.28
CA SER A 322 -19.94 30.69 -6.90
C SER A 322 -19.88 29.23 -6.39
N LEU A 323 -20.24 28.27 -7.25
CA LEU A 323 -20.17 26.85 -6.96
C LEU A 323 -18.71 26.35 -6.92
N ILE A 324 -17.84 26.83 -7.79
CA ILE A 324 -16.40 26.50 -7.77
C ILE A 324 -15.77 27.03 -6.47
N TRP A 325 -16.06 28.25 -6.06
CA TRP A 325 -15.55 28.82 -4.82
C TRP A 325 -15.98 28.00 -3.61
N LEU A 326 -17.25 27.61 -3.51
CA LEU A 326 -17.78 26.76 -2.45
C LEU A 326 -17.04 25.40 -2.43
N SER A 327 -16.85 24.78 -3.60
CA SER A 327 -16.13 23.52 -3.74
C SER A 327 -14.69 23.63 -3.27
N TYR A 328 -13.98 24.70 -3.67
CA TYR A 328 -12.60 24.93 -3.24
C TYR A 328 -12.50 25.08 -1.71
N TYR A 329 -13.42 25.80 -1.09
CA TYR A 329 -13.47 25.97 0.37
C TYR A 329 -13.65 24.65 1.11
N TYR A 330 -14.56 23.78 0.63
CA TYR A 330 -14.84 22.49 1.26
C TYR A 330 -13.83 21.39 0.92
N SER A 331 -13.20 21.43 -0.25
CA SER A 331 -12.27 20.41 -0.74
C SER A 331 -11.15 20.08 0.25
N SER A 332 -10.52 21.11 0.84
CA SER A 332 -9.45 20.89 1.83
C SER A 332 -9.94 20.21 3.11
N LYS A 333 -11.14 20.59 3.58
CA LYS A 333 -11.76 20.01 4.78
C LYS A 333 -12.18 18.56 4.56
N ILE A 334 -12.84 18.30 3.42
CA ILE A 334 -13.25 16.96 2.99
C ILE A 334 -12.02 16.06 2.83
N GLY A 335 -10.97 16.52 2.15
CA GLY A 335 -9.76 15.76 1.96
C GLY A 335 -9.04 15.35 3.26
N LYS A 336 -9.01 16.25 4.27
CA LYS A 336 -8.47 15.94 5.60
C LYS A 336 -9.30 14.88 6.33
N LYS A 337 -10.63 15.05 6.35
CA LYS A 337 -11.55 14.10 7.00
C LYS A 337 -11.54 12.74 6.29
N GLN A 338 -11.45 12.72 4.96
CA GLN A 338 -11.33 11.50 4.17
C GLN A 338 -10.08 10.69 4.53
N LYS A 339 -8.91 11.34 4.64
CA LYS A 339 -7.68 10.68 5.08
C LYS A 339 -7.82 10.07 6.48
N GLN A 340 -8.42 10.80 7.41
CA GLN A 340 -8.66 10.32 8.78
C GLN A 340 -9.58 9.10 8.79
N THR A 341 -10.66 9.14 8.00
CA THR A 341 -11.61 8.03 7.85
C THR A 341 -10.92 6.79 7.30
N MET A 342 -10.15 6.93 6.20
CA MET A 342 -9.41 5.82 5.59
C MET A 342 -8.40 5.20 6.57
N ALA A 343 -7.67 6.01 7.33
CA ALA A 343 -6.71 5.53 8.31
C ALA A 343 -7.38 4.73 9.45
N LYS A 344 -8.57 5.17 9.91
CA LYS A 344 -9.33 4.45 10.94
C LYS A 344 -9.92 3.14 10.44
N TYR A 345 -10.42 3.10 9.20
CA TYR A 345 -10.89 1.87 8.58
C TYR A 345 -9.76 0.86 8.37
N ALA A 346 -8.60 1.31 7.86
CA ALA A 346 -7.44 0.43 7.71
C ALA A 346 -6.96 -0.17 9.05
N LYS A 347 -7.03 0.63 10.15
CA LYS A 347 -6.74 0.11 11.49
C LYS A 347 -7.77 -0.93 11.93
N PHE A 348 -9.06 -0.71 11.68
CA PHE A 348 -10.11 -1.67 11.99
C PHE A 348 -9.95 -2.97 11.19
N GLU A 349 -9.69 -2.89 9.88
CA GLU A 349 -9.46 -4.04 9.01
C GLU A 349 -8.27 -4.90 9.50
N ALA A 350 -7.12 -4.26 9.76
CA ALA A 350 -5.94 -4.95 10.27
C ALA A 350 -6.22 -5.62 11.63
N TYR A 351 -6.91 -4.94 12.54
CA TYR A 351 -7.26 -5.47 13.85
C TYR A 351 -8.29 -6.61 13.76
N SER A 352 -9.21 -6.55 12.79
CA SER A 352 -10.17 -7.63 12.53
C SER A 352 -9.47 -8.90 12.06
N ILE A 353 -8.53 -8.77 11.13
CA ILE A 353 -7.73 -9.91 10.65
C ILE A 353 -6.95 -10.55 11.80
N ASP A 354 -6.30 -9.75 12.64
CA ASP A 354 -5.53 -10.23 13.79
C ASP A 354 -6.40 -10.99 14.79
N ILE A 355 -7.54 -10.43 15.19
CA ILE A 355 -8.47 -11.08 16.12
C ILE A 355 -9.04 -12.38 15.54
N LEU A 356 -9.46 -12.37 14.27
CA LEU A 356 -10.05 -13.54 13.63
C LEU A 356 -9.03 -14.65 13.42
N SER A 357 -7.78 -14.31 13.10
CA SER A 357 -6.70 -15.30 13.02
C SER A 357 -6.32 -15.90 14.37
N GLY A 358 -6.49 -15.14 15.46
CA GLY A 358 -6.27 -15.58 16.85
C GLY A 358 -7.49 -16.20 17.55
N TYR A 359 -8.55 -16.57 16.81
CA TYR A 359 -9.83 -17.00 17.37
C TYR A 359 -9.71 -18.18 18.36
N PHE A 360 -8.85 -19.15 18.05
CA PHE A 360 -8.61 -20.31 18.94
C PHE A 360 -8.10 -19.86 20.33
N ALA A 361 -7.13 -18.96 20.36
CA ALA A 361 -6.60 -18.42 21.62
C ALA A 361 -7.67 -17.66 22.41
N ILE A 362 -8.54 -16.92 21.73
CA ILE A 362 -9.65 -16.19 22.36
C ILE A 362 -10.63 -17.17 23.01
N LYS A 363 -11.00 -18.22 22.29
CA LYS A 363 -11.92 -19.27 22.78
C LYS A 363 -11.33 -20.03 23.95
N SER A 364 -10.09 -20.48 23.84
CA SER A 364 -9.38 -21.25 24.90
C SER A 364 -9.27 -20.48 26.20
N ASN A 365 -9.20 -19.14 26.14
CA ASN A 365 -9.10 -18.27 27.31
C ASN A 365 -10.43 -17.64 27.75
N VAL A 366 -11.56 -17.98 27.10
CA VAL A 366 -12.90 -17.47 27.39
C VAL A 366 -12.92 -15.92 27.39
N LYS A 367 -12.30 -15.29 26.38
CA LYS A 367 -12.14 -13.83 26.28
C LYS A 367 -13.00 -13.19 25.19
N GLU A 368 -14.00 -13.90 24.66
CA GLU A 368 -14.84 -13.45 23.55
C GLU A 368 -15.47 -12.08 23.82
N LYS A 369 -16.02 -11.88 25.04
CA LYS A 369 -16.66 -10.61 25.42
C LYS A 369 -15.69 -9.43 25.38
N LEU A 370 -14.42 -9.66 25.79
CA LEU A 370 -13.37 -8.64 25.80
C LEU A 370 -12.99 -8.25 24.35
N PHE A 371 -12.73 -9.24 23.51
CA PHE A 371 -12.31 -9.01 22.13
C PHE A 371 -13.46 -8.47 21.27
N HIS A 372 -14.70 -8.95 21.49
CA HIS A 372 -15.90 -8.36 20.88
C HIS A 372 -16.01 -6.86 21.22
N LYS A 373 -15.87 -6.49 22.50
CA LYS A 373 -15.93 -5.08 22.92
C LYS A 373 -14.83 -4.26 22.23
N ARG A 374 -13.58 -4.74 22.23
CA ARG A 374 -12.45 -4.03 21.59
C ARG A 374 -12.64 -3.85 20.08
N LEU A 375 -13.12 -4.89 19.40
CA LEU A 375 -13.39 -4.82 17.95
C LEU A 375 -14.50 -3.82 17.66
N LEU A 376 -15.58 -3.85 18.45
CA LEU A 376 -16.71 -2.91 18.34
C LEU A 376 -16.27 -1.46 18.59
N GLU A 377 -15.41 -1.22 19.57
CA GLU A 377 -14.85 0.12 19.84
C GLU A 377 -13.99 0.62 18.67
N SER A 378 -13.17 -0.25 18.07
CA SER A 378 -12.39 0.07 16.88
C SER A 378 -13.30 0.43 15.70
N TYR A 379 -14.32 -0.38 15.43
CA TYR A 379 -15.33 -0.11 14.40
C TYR A 379 -16.08 1.20 14.66
N LYS A 380 -16.57 1.41 15.90
CA LYS A 380 -17.25 2.64 16.31
C LYS A 380 -16.39 3.87 16.07
N SER A 381 -15.08 3.79 16.37
CA SER A 381 -14.15 4.90 16.13
C SER A 381 -14.00 5.21 14.63
N ALA A 382 -14.02 4.21 13.76
CA ALA A 382 -14.01 4.38 12.31
C ALA A 382 -15.32 4.96 11.79
N GLN A 383 -16.46 4.46 12.28
CA GLN A 383 -17.79 4.96 11.93
C GLN A 383 -18.00 6.42 12.36
N LEU A 384 -17.55 6.81 13.56
CA LEU A 384 -17.63 8.22 13.99
C LEU A 384 -16.89 9.14 13.01
N LYS A 385 -15.70 8.74 12.50
CA LYS A 385 -14.99 9.55 11.50
C LYS A 385 -15.70 9.58 10.16
N ARG A 386 -16.33 8.48 9.76
CA ARG A 386 -17.19 8.45 8.56
C ARG A 386 -18.39 9.36 8.71
N THR A 387 -19.06 9.33 9.87
CA THR A 387 -20.19 10.20 10.16
C THR A 387 -19.80 11.69 10.12
N GLU A 388 -18.64 12.07 10.74
CA GLU A 388 -18.12 13.44 10.64
C GLU A 388 -17.92 13.88 9.17
N LEU A 389 -17.42 12.98 8.32
CA LEU A 389 -17.25 13.23 6.88
C LEU A 389 -18.61 13.37 6.18
N GLN A 390 -19.58 12.50 6.49
CA GLN A 390 -20.93 12.54 5.91
C GLN A 390 -21.68 13.83 6.30
N ILE A 391 -21.54 14.28 7.55
CA ILE A 391 -22.11 15.55 8.01
C ILE A 391 -21.49 16.72 7.21
N LEU A 392 -20.17 16.71 7.02
CA LEU A 392 -19.50 17.74 6.22
C LEU A 392 -19.97 17.75 4.76
N ASN A 393 -20.17 16.56 4.16
CA ASN A 393 -20.71 16.43 2.80
C ASN A 393 -22.19 16.91 2.75
N SER A 394 -22.98 16.62 3.76
CA SER A 394 -24.36 17.09 3.86
C SER A 394 -24.43 18.63 3.94
N GLN A 395 -23.57 19.26 4.74
CA GLN A 395 -23.46 20.72 4.82
C GLN A 395 -23.07 21.32 3.44
N TYR A 396 -22.09 20.70 2.78
CA TYR A 396 -21.68 21.09 1.45
C TYR A 396 -22.85 21.02 0.45
N ASN A 397 -23.61 19.92 0.44
CA ASN A 397 -24.79 19.76 -0.41
C ASN A 397 -25.88 20.78 -0.10
N LEU A 398 -26.10 21.11 1.17
CA LEU A 398 -27.05 22.12 1.58
C LEU A 398 -26.70 23.49 0.97
N TYR A 399 -25.46 23.95 1.14
CA TYR A 399 -25.04 25.25 0.58
C TYR A 399 -25.06 25.26 -0.94
N THR A 400 -24.69 24.14 -1.58
CA THR A 400 -24.79 23.97 -3.03
C THR A 400 -26.24 24.16 -3.49
N ASN A 401 -27.20 23.47 -2.85
CA ASN A 401 -28.61 23.56 -3.19
C ASN A 401 -29.20 24.97 -2.93
N LEU A 402 -28.76 25.66 -1.88
CA LEU A 402 -29.16 27.03 -1.61
C LEU A 402 -28.69 28.00 -2.72
N ILE A 403 -27.43 27.87 -3.18
CA ILE A 403 -26.91 28.65 -4.30
C ILE A 403 -27.76 28.39 -5.56
N VAL A 404 -27.99 27.11 -5.86
CA VAL A 404 -28.85 26.70 -7.00
C VAL A 404 -30.23 27.32 -6.90
N CYS A 405 -30.85 27.30 -5.75
CA CYS A 405 -32.18 27.84 -5.51
C CYS A 405 -32.22 29.35 -5.77
N VAL A 406 -31.26 30.10 -5.24
CA VAL A 406 -31.17 31.56 -5.45
C VAL A 406 -31.03 31.91 -6.94
N PHE A 407 -30.10 31.24 -7.65
CA PHE A 407 -29.93 31.50 -9.10
C PHE A 407 -31.15 31.09 -9.89
N SER A 408 -31.83 29.97 -9.56
CA SER A 408 -33.05 29.53 -10.24
C SER A 408 -34.17 30.56 -10.08
N ILE A 409 -34.41 31.04 -8.87
CA ILE A 409 -35.45 32.06 -8.61
C ILE A 409 -35.13 33.36 -9.36
N THR A 410 -33.89 33.81 -9.34
CA THR A 410 -33.47 35.05 -10.01
C THR A 410 -33.68 34.99 -11.53
N VAL A 411 -33.30 33.86 -12.16
CA VAL A 411 -33.47 33.65 -13.60
C VAL A 411 -34.97 33.57 -13.97
N VAL A 412 -35.77 32.85 -13.19
CA VAL A 412 -37.22 32.74 -13.45
C VAL A 412 -37.91 34.12 -13.32
N LEU A 413 -37.57 34.89 -12.27
CA LEU A 413 -38.11 36.24 -12.10
C LEU A 413 -37.75 37.15 -13.28
N LEU A 414 -36.48 37.18 -13.69
CA LEU A 414 -36.02 38.00 -14.83
C LEU A 414 -36.64 37.56 -16.15
N SER A 415 -36.71 36.27 -16.41
CA SER A 415 -37.31 35.72 -17.61
C SER A 415 -38.81 36.05 -17.68
N SER A 416 -39.54 35.93 -16.58
CA SER A 416 -40.95 36.28 -16.47
C SER A 416 -41.16 37.79 -16.72
N TYR A 417 -40.29 38.66 -16.17
CA TYR A 417 -40.31 40.09 -16.41
C TYR A 417 -40.12 40.42 -17.89
N PHE A 418 -39.18 39.76 -18.59
CA PHE A 418 -38.96 39.97 -20.01
C PHE A 418 -40.12 39.48 -20.89
N VAL A 419 -40.85 38.46 -20.48
CA VAL A 419 -42.10 38.03 -21.15
C VAL A 419 -43.19 39.11 -21.00
N VAL A 420 -43.36 39.66 -19.81
CA VAL A 420 -44.39 40.72 -19.59
C VAL A 420 -44.13 41.96 -20.41
N ILE A 421 -42.87 42.35 -20.61
CA ILE A 421 -42.48 43.48 -21.47
C ILE A 421 -42.56 43.14 -22.97
N GLY A 422 -42.77 41.88 -23.35
CA GLY A 422 -42.82 41.43 -24.73
C GLY A 422 -41.44 41.30 -25.41
N LYS A 423 -40.36 41.19 -24.60
CA LYS A 423 -39.00 41.05 -25.13
C LYS A 423 -38.67 39.62 -25.54
N ILE A 424 -39.26 38.62 -24.86
CA ILE A 424 -39.14 37.19 -25.16
C ILE A 424 -40.53 36.53 -25.18
N GLU A 425 -40.65 35.45 -25.94
CA GLU A 425 -41.88 34.67 -26.04
C GLU A 425 -42.02 33.70 -24.87
N ILE A 426 -43.22 33.13 -24.64
CA ILE A 426 -43.52 32.23 -23.54
C ILE A 426 -42.74 30.92 -23.68
N GLY A 427 -42.59 30.39 -24.91
CA GLY A 427 -41.84 29.17 -25.14
C GLY A 427 -40.35 29.35 -24.86
N VAL A 428 -39.79 30.53 -25.12
CA VAL A 428 -38.42 30.86 -24.72
C VAL A 428 -38.25 30.82 -23.20
N LEU A 429 -39.24 31.31 -22.44
CA LEU A 429 -39.21 31.16 -20.95
C LEU A 429 -39.08 29.69 -20.52
N PHE A 430 -39.90 28.79 -21.08
CA PHE A 430 -39.82 27.37 -20.76
C PHE A 430 -38.47 26.75 -21.18
N ALA A 431 -37.91 27.16 -22.32
CA ALA A 431 -36.59 26.73 -22.75
C ALA A 431 -35.50 27.16 -21.78
N ILE A 432 -35.52 28.43 -21.31
CA ILE A 432 -34.59 28.99 -20.34
C ILE A 432 -34.64 28.20 -19.03
N ILE A 433 -35.82 27.89 -18.50
CA ILE A 433 -35.99 27.11 -17.27
C ILE A 433 -35.39 25.70 -17.43
N THR A 434 -35.63 25.07 -18.58
CA THR A 434 -35.11 23.72 -18.88
C THR A 434 -33.60 23.73 -19.00
N ILE A 435 -33.01 24.69 -19.70
CA ILE A 435 -31.56 24.83 -19.87
C ILE A 435 -30.89 25.17 -18.54
N LEU A 436 -31.50 26.06 -17.75
CA LEU A 436 -31.01 26.41 -16.42
C LEU A 436 -30.94 25.17 -15.51
N ALA A 437 -31.97 24.33 -15.51
CA ALA A 437 -31.98 23.10 -14.75
C ALA A 437 -30.81 22.18 -15.16
N GLN A 438 -30.47 22.09 -16.43
CA GLN A 438 -29.31 21.35 -16.94
C GLN A 438 -27.96 21.96 -16.47
N ILE A 439 -27.80 23.27 -16.53
CA ILE A 439 -26.61 23.99 -16.07
C ILE A 439 -26.37 23.71 -14.59
N LEU A 440 -27.43 23.83 -13.78
CA LEU A 440 -27.32 23.62 -12.32
C LEU A 440 -27.00 22.19 -11.99
N GLN A 441 -27.64 21.20 -12.63
CA GLN A 441 -27.33 19.80 -12.46
C GLN A 441 -25.90 19.44 -12.91
N ALA A 442 -25.47 19.94 -14.06
CA ALA A 442 -24.12 19.75 -14.54
C ALA A 442 -23.09 20.33 -13.57
N SER A 443 -23.33 21.52 -13.04
CA SER A 443 -22.48 22.18 -12.05
C SER A 443 -22.38 21.37 -10.74
N ILE A 444 -23.49 20.86 -10.22
CA ILE A 444 -23.53 19.99 -9.02
C ILE A 444 -22.70 18.74 -9.26
N LYS A 445 -22.84 18.07 -10.41
CA LYS A 445 -22.07 16.88 -10.74
C LYS A 445 -20.58 17.18 -10.83
N VAL A 446 -20.13 18.21 -11.53
CA VAL A 446 -18.71 18.61 -11.60
C VAL A 446 -18.13 18.81 -10.21
N VAL A 447 -18.88 19.46 -9.35
CA VAL A 447 -18.49 19.75 -7.97
C VAL A 447 -18.43 18.46 -7.11
N SER A 448 -19.40 17.54 -7.25
CA SER A 448 -19.41 16.26 -6.51
C SER A 448 -18.21 15.38 -6.88
N TYR A 449 -17.71 15.44 -8.09
CA TYR A 449 -16.50 14.70 -8.49
C TYR A 449 -15.22 15.15 -7.78
N MET A 450 -15.18 16.36 -7.23
CA MET A 450 -14.06 16.81 -6.40
C MET A 450 -13.84 15.91 -5.16
N VAL A 451 -14.90 15.34 -4.61
CA VAL A 451 -14.81 14.39 -3.47
C VAL A 451 -14.10 13.12 -3.95
N SER A 452 -14.51 12.55 -5.07
CA SER A 452 -13.89 11.36 -5.64
C SER A 452 -12.41 11.58 -5.99
N VAL A 453 -12.04 12.76 -6.47
CA VAL A 453 -10.65 13.14 -6.70
C VAL A 453 -9.83 13.16 -5.41
N GLN A 454 -10.40 13.66 -4.32
CA GLN A 454 -9.70 13.63 -3.01
C GLN A 454 -9.53 12.20 -2.47
N GLU A 455 -10.51 11.33 -2.69
CA GLU A 455 -10.41 9.90 -2.38
C GLU A 455 -9.29 9.21 -3.17
N ALA A 456 -9.26 9.41 -4.49
CA ALA A 456 -8.21 8.88 -5.35
C ALA A 456 -6.82 9.40 -4.97
N LYS A 457 -6.71 10.70 -4.68
CA LYS A 457 -5.45 11.30 -4.22
C LYS A 457 -4.96 10.68 -2.91
N ALA A 458 -5.87 10.41 -1.99
CA ALA A 458 -5.55 9.75 -0.73
C ALA A 458 -5.10 8.30 -0.97
N ALA A 459 -5.84 7.52 -1.76
CA ALA A 459 -5.53 6.15 -2.15
C ALA A 459 -4.19 6.05 -2.90
N TYR A 460 -3.97 6.92 -3.88
CA TYR A 460 -2.71 6.99 -4.63
C TYR A 460 -1.51 7.28 -3.72
N ASN A 461 -1.61 8.26 -2.82
CA ASN A 461 -0.54 8.57 -1.87
C ASN A 461 -0.19 7.39 -0.95
N ARG A 462 -1.14 6.51 -0.62
CA ARG A 462 -0.88 5.28 0.13
C ARG A 462 -0.17 4.24 -0.73
N SER A 463 -0.56 4.11 -1.99
CA SER A 463 0.04 3.16 -2.94
C SER A 463 1.44 3.57 -3.40
N LEU A 464 1.83 4.87 -3.29
CA LEU A 464 3.15 5.38 -3.66
C LEU A 464 4.29 4.61 -3.01
N LEU A 465 4.12 4.13 -1.78
CA LEU A 465 5.15 3.37 -1.08
C LEU A 465 5.49 2.06 -1.81
N ILE A 466 4.49 1.37 -2.38
CA ILE A 466 4.70 0.18 -3.21
C ILE A 466 5.29 0.56 -4.58
N ILE A 467 4.79 1.66 -5.17
CA ILE A 467 5.18 2.09 -6.52
C ILE A 467 6.62 2.59 -6.55
N GLN A 468 7.05 3.31 -5.53
CA GLN A 468 8.37 3.96 -5.49
C GLN A 468 9.46 3.10 -4.87
N HIS A 469 9.09 2.04 -4.12
CA HIS A 469 10.10 1.16 -3.55
C HIS A 469 10.86 0.44 -4.68
N PRO A 470 12.21 0.42 -4.62
CA PRO A 470 13.00 -0.30 -5.61
C PRO A 470 12.67 -1.79 -5.57
N LEU A 471 12.59 -2.40 -6.75
CA LEU A 471 12.47 -3.85 -6.89
C LEU A 471 13.78 -4.52 -6.50
N GLU A 472 13.75 -5.83 -6.26
CA GLU A 472 14.97 -6.60 -6.09
C GLU A 472 15.87 -6.46 -7.33
N ASP A 473 17.17 -6.23 -7.09
CA ASP A 473 18.13 -5.97 -8.17
C ASP A 473 18.52 -7.26 -8.90
N ASN A 474 18.22 -7.30 -10.18
CA ASN A 474 18.55 -8.40 -11.10
C ASN A 474 19.62 -8.01 -12.14
N SER A 475 20.33 -6.92 -11.96
CA SER A 475 21.17 -6.30 -12.98
C SER A 475 22.53 -7.00 -13.21
N LYS A 476 22.86 -8.06 -12.47
CA LYS A 476 24.17 -8.74 -12.55
C LYS A 476 24.03 -10.14 -13.14
N HIS A 477 24.88 -10.49 -14.09
CA HIS A 477 24.69 -11.65 -14.95
C HIS A 477 25.98 -12.46 -15.16
N ILE A 478 26.46 -13.10 -14.09
CA ILE A 478 27.42 -14.20 -14.26
C ILE A 478 26.63 -15.50 -14.21
N ASP A 479 26.87 -16.39 -15.16
CA ASP A 479 26.25 -17.70 -15.16
C ASP A 479 26.81 -18.57 -14.01
N ILE A 480 25.92 -19.34 -13.41
CA ILE A 480 26.26 -20.22 -12.29
C ILE A 480 26.80 -21.52 -12.87
N THR A 481 28.04 -21.81 -12.57
CA THR A 481 28.63 -23.12 -12.93
C THR A 481 28.28 -24.12 -11.82
N ILE A 482 27.53 -25.16 -12.17
CA ILE A 482 27.25 -26.32 -11.33
C ILE A 482 28.20 -27.45 -11.75
N THR A 483 28.91 -27.99 -10.78
CA THR A 483 29.84 -29.11 -10.98
C THR A 483 29.37 -30.31 -10.15
N SER A 484 30.00 -31.46 -10.35
CA SER A 484 29.75 -32.65 -9.53
C SER A 484 30.20 -32.45 -8.07
N CYS A 485 31.15 -31.54 -7.83
CA CYS A 485 31.61 -31.17 -6.50
C CYS A 485 31.43 -29.66 -6.28
N ASN A 486 30.26 -29.24 -5.78
CA ASN A 486 29.98 -27.84 -5.47
C ASN A 486 30.45 -27.49 -4.06
N MET A 487 30.83 -26.22 -3.87
CA MET A 487 31.28 -25.70 -2.57
C MET A 487 30.59 -24.36 -2.28
N LEU A 488 30.00 -24.24 -1.09
CA LEU A 488 29.48 -22.99 -0.56
C LEU A 488 30.39 -22.57 0.61
N ALA A 489 30.88 -21.31 0.58
CA ALA A 489 31.70 -20.78 1.64
C ALA A 489 31.22 -19.39 2.09
N LEU A 490 31.28 -19.15 3.39
CA LEU A 490 31.16 -17.85 4.04
C LEU A 490 32.55 -17.46 4.53
N GLU A 491 33.06 -16.29 4.12
CA GLU A 491 34.41 -15.84 4.40
C GLU A 491 34.36 -14.51 5.15
N ASN A 492 34.72 -14.54 6.44
CA ASN A 492 34.72 -13.38 7.34
C ASN A 492 33.39 -12.60 7.32
N VAL A 493 32.27 -13.31 7.29
CA VAL A 493 30.94 -12.71 7.16
C VAL A 493 30.54 -12.05 8.47
N THR A 494 30.43 -10.72 8.46
CA THR A 494 29.83 -9.92 9.53
C THR A 494 28.48 -9.39 9.07
N PHE A 495 27.48 -9.47 9.94
CA PHE A 495 26.13 -9.00 9.60
C PHE A 495 25.43 -8.34 10.78
N LYS A 496 24.76 -7.21 10.48
CA LYS A 496 23.77 -6.57 11.34
C LYS A 496 22.51 -6.24 10.56
N TYR A 497 21.36 -6.38 11.18
CA TYR A 497 20.15 -5.84 10.59
C TYR A 497 20.18 -4.31 10.63
N PRO A 498 19.64 -3.60 9.62
CA PRO A 498 19.56 -2.15 9.67
C PRO A 498 18.91 -1.67 10.98
N GLY A 499 19.54 -0.72 11.66
CA GLY A 499 19.06 -0.20 12.93
C GLY A 499 19.20 -1.12 14.14
N ARG A 500 20.02 -2.17 14.06
CA ARG A 500 20.31 -3.09 15.17
C ARG A 500 21.83 -3.27 15.34
N GLU A 501 22.23 -3.82 16.46
CA GLU A 501 23.61 -4.22 16.75
C GLU A 501 24.08 -5.38 15.88
N ILE A 502 25.37 -5.67 15.88
CA ILE A 502 25.97 -6.77 15.14
C ILE A 502 25.37 -8.09 15.68
N LEU A 503 24.92 -8.96 14.79
CA LEU A 503 24.35 -10.26 15.11
C LEU A 503 25.29 -11.42 14.76
N LEU A 504 26.10 -11.26 13.73
CA LEU A 504 27.09 -12.24 13.29
C LEU A 504 28.40 -11.52 13.07
N GLU A 505 29.49 -11.99 13.68
CA GLU A 505 30.81 -11.40 13.56
C GLU A 505 31.81 -12.40 12.98
N LYS A 506 32.43 -12.02 11.84
CA LYS A 506 33.52 -12.75 11.16
C LYS A 506 33.28 -14.28 11.01
N ILE A 507 32.05 -14.64 10.63
CA ILE A 507 31.68 -16.05 10.44
C ILE A 507 32.45 -16.65 9.26
N ASN A 508 33.14 -17.77 9.52
CA ASN A 508 33.83 -18.58 8.52
C ASN A 508 33.19 -19.97 8.50
N LEU A 509 32.72 -20.42 7.34
CA LEU A 509 32.00 -21.67 7.21
C LEU A 509 32.16 -22.19 5.77
N THR A 510 32.47 -23.46 5.62
CA THR A 510 32.61 -24.10 4.30
C THR A 510 31.90 -25.46 4.29
N VAL A 511 31.10 -25.69 3.28
CA VAL A 511 30.40 -26.97 3.06
C VAL A 511 30.46 -27.37 1.59
N ARG A 512 30.66 -28.64 1.32
CA ARG A 512 30.81 -29.24 -0.01
C ARG A 512 29.72 -30.25 -0.30
N THR A 513 29.51 -30.54 -1.58
CA THR A 513 28.71 -31.72 -1.99
C THR A 513 29.26 -32.97 -1.33
N GLY A 514 28.42 -33.80 -0.78
CA GLY A 514 28.79 -34.98 0.03
C GLY A 514 28.80 -34.71 1.51
N GLU A 515 28.68 -33.47 1.96
CA GLU A 515 28.73 -33.11 3.38
C GLU A 515 27.35 -32.65 3.88
N LEU A 516 26.99 -33.10 5.08
CA LEU A 516 25.90 -32.61 5.90
C LEU A 516 26.48 -31.69 6.99
N LEU A 517 26.15 -30.39 6.91
CA LEU A 517 26.54 -29.43 7.93
C LEU A 517 25.37 -29.17 8.90
N SER A 518 25.58 -29.37 10.18
CA SER A 518 24.64 -28.90 11.20
C SER A 518 25.06 -27.57 11.79
N ILE A 519 24.15 -26.62 11.87
CA ILE A 519 24.31 -25.36 12.60
C ILE A 519 23.54 -25.49 13.92
N PHE A 520 24.28 -25.45 15.00
CA PHE A 520 23.77 -25.58 16.37
C PHE A 520 24.01 -24.29 17.16
N GLY A 521 23.15 -23.93 18.11
CA GLY A 521 23.33 -22.73 18.93
C GLY A 521 22.05 -22.30 19.64
N ARG A 522 22.15 -21.30 20.52
CA ARG A 522 21.04 -20.76 21.31
C ARG A 522 19.98 -20.09 20.42
N ILE A 523 18.79 -19.90 20.98
CA ILE A 523 17.73 -19.10 20.32
C ILE A 523 18.22 -17.66 20.23
N GLY A 524 18.14 -17.08 19.02
CA GLY A 524 18.61 -15.70 18.78
C GLY A 524 20.07 -15.57 18.30
N SER A 525 20.87 -16.65 18.26
CA SER A 525 22.29 -16.60 17.83
C SER A 525 22.50 -16.33 16.32
N GLY A 526 21.45 -16.11 15.53
CA GLY A 526 21.58 -15.76 14.12
C GLY A 526 21.53 -16.93 13.13
N LYS A 527 21.17 -18.16 13.54
CA LYS A 527 21.10 -19.34 12.66
C LYS A 527 20.22 -19.10 11.41
N THR A 528 18.98 -18.68 11.61
CA THR A 528 18.05 -18.36 10.49
C THR A 528 18.55 -17.17 9.66
N THR A 529 19.36 -16.28 10.25
CA THR A 529 19.98 -15.16 9.54
C THR A 529 21.01 -15.64 8.52
N ILE A 530 21.80 -16.68 8.83
CA ILE A 530 22.72 -17.30 7.88
C ILE A 530 21.95 -17.81 6.64
N ILE A 531 20.79 -18.47 6.85
CA ILE A 531 19.93 -18.91 5.73
C ILE A 531 19.49 -17.71 4.88
N GLN A 532 19.08 -16.62 5.51
CA GLN A 532 18.62 -15.42 4.80
C GLN A 532 19.75 -14.74 4.02
N LEU A 533 20.98 -14.80 4.50
CA LEU A 533 22.18 -14.31 3.80
C LEU A 533 22.50 -15.20 2.59
N ILE A 534 22.48 -16.52 2.74
CA ILE A 534 22.70 -17.49 1.66
C ILE A 534 21.65 -17.28 0.55
N GLN A 535 20.38 -17.05 0.89
CA GLN A 535 19.29 -16.75 -0.06
C GLN A 535 19.37 -15.34 -0.65
N ARG A 536 20.32 -14.50 -0.21
CA ARG A 536 20.42 -13.08 -0.62
C ARG A 536 19.15 -12.28 -0.32
N PHE A 537 18.46 -12.58 0.80
CA PHE A 537 17.42 -11.67 1.33
C PHE A 537 18.04 -10.45 2.01
N TYR A 538 19.26 -10.60 2.48
CA TYR A 538 20.14 -9.54 2.99
C TYR A 538 21.54 -9.71 2.41
N ALA A 539 22.27 -8.61 2.34
CA ALA A 539 23.70 -8.64 2.03
C ALA A 539 24.52 -8.60 3.32
N PRO A 540 25.67 -9.28 3.43
CA PRO A 540 26.57 -9.14 4.56
C PRO A 540 27.05 -7.69 4.68
N SER A 541 27.34 -7.24 5.91
CA SER A 541 27.92 -5.92 6.16
C SER A 541 29.40 -5.92 5.78
N GLU A 542 30.12 -7.01 6.07
CA GLU A 542 31.51 -7.25 5.72
C GLU A 542 31.68 -8.74 5.35
N GLY A 543 32.76 -9.07 4.64
CA GLY A 543 33.02 -10.40 4.15
C GLY A 543 32.26 -10.74 2.86
N ILE A 544 32.39 -11.97 2.42
CA ILE A 544 31.74 -12.45 1.17
C ILE A 544 31.18 -13.86 1.37
N ILE A 545 30.14 -14.17 0.57
CA ILE A 545 29.61 -15.53 0.44
C ILE A 545 29.90 -16.00 -0.98
N THR A 546 30.55 -17.12 -1.12
CA THR A 546 30.96 -17.67 -2.41
C THR A 546 30.31 -19.02 -2.70
N PHE A 547 30.01 -19.27 -3.95
CA PHE A 547 29.61 -20.57 -4.47
C PHE A 547 30.55 -20.93 -5.62
N ASN A 548 31.28 -22.06 -5.48
CA ASN A 548 32.33 -22.47 -6.40
C ASN A 548 33.36 -21.35 -6.64
N ASN A 549 33.82 -20.69 -5.56
CA ASN A 549 34.77 -19.56 -5.54
C ASN A 549 34.25 -18.27 -6.22
N ALA A 550 33.00 -18.21 -6.62
CA ALA A 550 32.40 -17.01 -7.18
C ALA A 550 31.45 -16.34 -6.16
N ASP A 551 31.57 -15.02 -5.99
CA ASP A 551 30.69 -14.27 -5.10
C ASP A 551 29.23 -14.39 -5.56
N ILE A 552 28.36 -14.86 -4.67
CA ILE A 552 26.92 -15.06 -4.95
C ILE A 552 26.22 -13.76 -5.35
N ASN A 553 26.73 -12.59 -4.95
CA ASN A 553 26.18 -11.29 -5.34
C ASN A 553 26.35 -10.96 -6.83
N LYS A 554 27.23 -11.68 -7.54
CA LYS A 554 27.46 -11.51 -8.98
C LYS A 554 26.50 -12.34 -9.85
N PHE A 555 25.79 -13.30 -9.27
CA PHE A 555 24.81 -14.12 -10.00
C PHE A 555 23.47 -13.39 -10.21
N ASP A 556 22.74 -13.79 -11.24
CA ASP A 556 21.31 -13.44 -11.33
C ASP A 556 20.56 -13.96 -10.11
N LEU A 557 19.74 -13.11 -9.50
CA LEU A 557 19.07 -13.42 -8.24
C LEU A 557 18.09 -14.60 -8.37
N HIS A 558 17.34 -14.66 -9.47
CA HIS A 558 16.37 -15.73 -9.68
C HIS A 558 17.09 -17.06 -10.01
N LYS A 559 18.15 -17.01 -10.84
CA LYS A 559 18.99 -18.18 -11.11
C LYS A 559 19.63 -18.68 -9.81
N TRP A 560 20.16 -17.80 -8.96
CA TRP A 560 20.73 -18.16 -7.68
C TRP A 560 19.73 -18.83 -6.74
N ARG A 561 18.55 -18.22 -6.51
CA ARG A 561 17.52 -18.80 -5.63
C ARG A 561 16.95 -20.13 -6.14
N ARG A 562 17.05 -20.41 -7.42
CA ARG A 562 16.72 -21.74 -7.97
C ARG A 562 17.70 -22.82 -7.51
N GLN A 563 18.96 -22.46 -7.22
CA GLN A 563 19.97 -23.42 -6.73
C GLN A 563 19.81 -23.73 -5.23
N ILE A 564 18.91 -23.07 -4.53
CA ILE A 564 18.74 -23.25 -3.09
C ILE A 564 17.29 -23.57 -2.78
N LYS A 565 17.06 -24.65 -2.06
CA LYS A 565 15.74 -24.95 -1.50
C LYS A 565 15.81 -24.90 0.00
N VAL A 566 14.77 -24.33 0.60
CA VAL A 566 14.72 -24.11 2.04
C VAL A 566 13.43 -24.68 2.60
N VAL A 567 13.58 -25.51 3.62
CA VAL A 567 12.48 -25.93 4.48
C VAL A 567 12.52 -25.04 5.72
N SER A 568 11.53 -24.17 5.86
CA SER A 568 11.43 -23.26 7.01
C SER A 568 10.89 -23.96 8.24
N GLN A 569 11.24 -23.47 9.43
CA GLN A 569 10.74 -23.96 10.72
C GLN A 569 9.21 -24.06 10.77
N GLN A 570 8.52 -23.04 10.23
CA GLN A 570 7.08 -23.06 10.04
C GLN A 570 6.77 -23.19 8.54
N THR A 571 6.47 -24.41 8.11
CA THR A 571 6.12 -24.67 6.71
C THR A 571 4.75 -24.07 6.39
N LYS A 572 4.73 -23.09 5.51
CA LYS A 572 3.48 -22.50 4.99
C LYS A 572 2.91 -23.36 3.88
N LEU A 573 1.65 -23.77 4.05
CA LEU A 573 0.89 -24.48 3.03
C LEU A 573 -0.21 -23.58 2.47
N PHE A 574 -0.58 -23.85 1.21
CA PHE A 574 -1.62 -23.14 0.48
C PHE A 574 -2.84 -24.03 0.31
N ILE A 575 -4.01 -23.41 0.15
CA ILE A 575 -5.25 -24.13 -0.16
C ILE A 575 -5.10 -24.84 -1.50
N GLY A 576 -5.37 -26.14 -1.51
CA GLY A 576 -5.20 -27.03 -2.65
C GLY A 576 -4.91 -28.44 -2.20
N THR A 577 -4.52 -29.35 -3.07
CA THR A 577 -4.14 -30.71 -2.70
C THR A 577 -2.73 -30.77 -2.10
N ILE A 578 -2.38 -31.88 -1.44
CA ILE A 578 -1.00 -32.12 -1.00
C ILE A 578 -0.05 -32.15 -2.19
N ALA A 579 -0.46 -32.74 -3.32
CA ALA A 579 0.33 -32.73 -4.56
C ALA A 579 0.56 -31.30 -5.07
N ASP A 580 -0.46 -30.43 -5.08
CA ASP A 580 -0.33 -29.02 -5.44
C ASP A 580 0.70 -28.31 -4.54
N ASN A 581 0.68 -28.61 -3.25
CA ASN A 581 1.62 -28.05 -2.29
C ASN A 581 3.06 -28.57 -2.46
N ILE A 582 3.27 -29.80 -2.90
CA ILE A 582 4.58 -30.36 -3.20
C ILE A 582 5.13 -29.74 -4.48
N SER A 583 4.35 -29.71 -5.57
CA SER A 583 4.75 -29.15 -6.86
C SER A 583 4.73 -27.62 -6.90
N MET A 584 4.21 -26.94 -5.89
CA MET A 584 3.91 -25.50 -5.91
C MET A 584 3.00 -25.11 -7.07
N PHE A 585 1.96 -25.93 -7.33
CA PHE A 585 0.97 -25.74 -8.40
C PHE A 585 1.58 -25.73 -9.82
N SER A 586 2.74 -26.34 -10.00
CA SER A 586 3.44 -26.34 -11.31
C SER A 586 3.25 -27.62 -12.10
N ASP A 587 2.69 -28.69 -11.51
CA ASP A 587 2.69 -30.02 -12.13
C ASP A 587 1.45 -30.84 -11.77
N SER A 588 1.23 -31.95 -12.51
CA SER A 588 0.10 -32.85 -12.32
C SER A 588 0.32 -33.79 -11.12
N LEU A 589 -0.78 -34.34 -10.61
CA LEU A 589 -0.76 -35.33 -9.53
C LEU A 589 0.11 -36.55 -9.89
N GLU A 590 0.05 -37.03 -11.14
CA GLU A 590 0.78 -38.20 -11.61
C GLU A 590 2.29 -37.99 -11.57
N ASN A 591 2.78 -36.82 -11.94
CA ASN A 591 4.21 -36.48 -11.89
C ASN A 591 4.71 -36.40 -10.45
N VAL A 592 3.90 -35.84 -9.55
CA VAL A 592 4.23 -35.78 -8.10
C VAL A 592 4.25 -37.20 -7.51
N GLU A 593 3.32 -38.05 -7.89
CA GLU A 593 3.27 -39.45 -7.43
C GLU A 593 4.51 -40.24 -7.93
N LEU A 594 4.88 -40.07 -9.20
CA LEU A 594 6.09 -40.68 -9.77
C LEU A 594 7.34 -40.21 -9.02
N PHE A 595 7.44 -38.91 -8.77
CA PHE A 595 8.55 -38.34 -7.98
C PHE A 595 8.63 -38.96 -6.58
N CYS A 596 7.51 -39.03 -5.86
CA CYS A 596 7.50 -39.59 -4.51
C CYS A 596 7.94 -41.07 -4.49
N LYS A 597 7.55 -41.86 -5.48
CA LYS A 597 8.03 -43.25 -5.66
C LYS A 597 9.53 -43.30 -5.97
N THR A 598 10.00 -42.45 -6.88
CA THR A 598 11.42 -42.41 -7.29
C THR A 598 12.33 -42.04 -6.10
N MET A 599 11.93 -41.05 -5.32
CA MET A 599 12.66 -40.58 -4.14
C MET A 599 12.45 -41.47 -2.91
N GLN A 600 11.65 -42.55 -3.04
CA GLN A 600 11.30 -43.45 -1.96
C GLN A 600 10.69 -42.71 -0.74
N LEU A 601 9.76 -41.80 -1.01
CA LEU A 601 9.03 -41.05 0.01
C LEU A 601 7.70 -41.71 0.40
N ASP A 602 7.43 -42.95 -0.06
CA ASP A 602 6.18 -43.65 0.22
C ASP A 602 5.92 -43.82 1.72
N TRP A 603 6.96 -43.89 2.54
CA TRP A 603 6.84 -43.95 3.98
C TRP A 603 6.24 -42.70 4.61
N PHE A 604 6.47 -41.51 4.02
CA PHE A 604 5.84 -40.24 4.45
C PHE A 604 4.31 -40.39 4.47
N PHE A 605 3.79 -41.00 3.41
CA PHE A 605 2.36 -41.11 3.20
C PHE A 605 1.75 -42.29 3.96
N LYS A 606 2.53 -43.35 4.24
CA LYS A 606 2.09 -44.53 4.99
C LYS A 606 2.01 -44.28 6.50
N ILE A 607 3.01 -43.64 7.09
CA ILE A 607 3.07 -43.38 8.54
C ILE A 607 1.93 -42.47 8.98
N GLU A 608 1.59 -41.45 8.14
CA GLU A 608 0.66 -40.40 8.53
C GLU A 608 -0.70 -40.52 7.81
N ASP A 609 -0.99 -41.64 7.13
CA ASP A 609 -2.20 -41.87 6.32
C ASP A 609 -2.54 -40.69 5.37
N LEU A 610 -1.51 -40.06 4.82
CA LEU A 610 -1.62 -38.93 3.91
C LEU A 610 -1.76 -39.42 2.47
N LYS A 611 -2.77 -38.93 1.76
CA LYS A 611 -2.94 -39.18 0.32
C LYS A 611 -2.67 -37.88 -0.46
N LEU A 612 -1.95 -37.97 -1.57
CA LEU A 612 -1.55 -36.81 -2.38
C LEU A 612 -2.73 -35.95 -2.86
N HIS A 613 -3.91 -36.54 -2.99
CA HIS A 613 -5.15 -35.84 -3.38
C HIS A 613 -5.90 -35.21 -2.20
N ASN A 614 -5.49 -35.45 -0.95
CA ASN A 614 -6.14 -34.85 0.20
C ASN A 614 -6.00 -33.32 0.14
N MET A 615 -7.11 -32.65 0.46
CA MET A 615 -7.16 -31.18 0.48
C MET A 615 -6.46 -30.63 1.71
N VAL A 616 -5.74 -29.56 1.49
CA VAL A 616 -5.10 -28.73 2.52
C VAL A 616 -5.94 -27.48 2.72
N ASP A 617 -6.39 -27.24 3.95
CA ASP A 617 -7.16 -26.05 4.32
C ASP A 617 -6.26 -24.80 4.45
N GLU A 618 -6.88 -23.69 4.78
CA GLU A 618 -6.16 -22.42 5.02
C GLU A 618 -5.03 -22.62 6.05
N ASN A 619 -3.79 -22.34 5.66
CA ASN A 619 -2.57 -22.57 6.44
C ASN A 619 -2.32 -24.04 6.85
N GLY A 620 -3.02 -24.99 6.22
CA GLY A 620 -2.91 -26.41 6.57
C GLY A 620 -3.44 -26.75 7.97
N ASN A 621 -4.47 -26.06 8.45
CA ASN A 621 -5.01 -26.26 9.80
C ASN A 621 -5.54 -27.67 10.05
N ASN A 622 -5.85 -28.40 9.00
CA ASN A 622 -6.26 -29.82 9.04
C ASN A 622 -5.10 -30.82 9.11
N LEU A 623 -3.84 -30.35 9.18
CA LEU A 623 -2.64 -31.18 9.22
C LEU A 623 -1.84 -30.99 10.50
N SER A 624 -1.20 -32.08 10.99
CA SER A 624 -0.27 -32.02 12.11
C SER A 624 0.99 -31.21 11.79
N GLY A 625 1.73 -30.75 12.79
CA GLY A 625 3.01 -30.05 12.60
C GLY A 625 4.03 -30.90 11.82
N GLY A 626 4.12 -32.19 12.12
CA GLY A 626 4.98 -33.15 11.44
C GLY A 626 4.59 -33.33 9.97
N GLN A 627 3.29 -33.51 9.69
CA GLN A 627 2.76 -33.61 8.32
C GLN A 627 3.12 -32.38 7.48
N LYS A 628 2.96 -31.16 8.04
CA LYS A 628 3.36 -29.93 7.36
C LYS A 628 4.85 -29.91 7.03
N GLN A 629 5.69 -30.34 7.96
CA GLN A 629 7.14 -30.41 7.76
C GLN A 629 7.51 -31.44 6.68
N LEU A 630 6.90 -32.62 6.67
CA LEU A 630 7.10 -33.64 5.63
C LEU A 630 6.73 -33.12 4.24
N ILE A 631 5.57 -32.46 4.09
CA ILE A 631 5.18 -31.81 2.83
C ILE A 631 6.18 -30.73 2.43
N GLY A 632 6.71 -29.96 3.38
CA GLY A 632 7.77 -28.97 3.15
C GLY A 632 9.08 -29.59 2.64
N ILE A 633 9.49 -30.73 3.19
CA ILE A 633 10.65 -31.48 2.73
C ILE A 633 10.41 -32.02 1.32
N ALA A 634 9.28 -32.68 1.07
CA ALA A 634 8.92 -33.17 -0.27
C ALA A 634 8.89 -32.05 -1.32
N ARG A 635 8.34 -30.88 -0.97
CA ARG A 635 8.35 -29.65 -1.81
C ARG A 635 9.75 -29.20 -2.17
N ALA A 636 10.65 -29.16 -1.17
CA ALA A 636 12.04 -28.74 -1.39
C ALA A 636 12.79 -29.72 -2.30
N LEU A 637 12.55 -31.01 -2.14
CA LEU A 637 13.17 -32.05 -2.96
C LEU A 637 12.60 -32.13 -4.37
N TYR A 638 11.30 -31.88 -4.54
CA TYR A 638 10.63 -31.89 -5.86
C TYR A 638 11.27 -30.92 -6.85
N GLN A 639 11.73 -29.78 -6.38
CA GLN A 639 12.31 -28.73 -7.21
C GLN A 639 13.79 -28.91 -7.53
N SER A 640 14.41 -30.04 -7.19
CA SER A 640 15.81 -30.41 -7.46
C SER A 640 16.80 -29.23 -7.46
N ALA A 641 17.64 -29.12 -6.44
CA ALA A 641 18.62 -28.04 -6.31
C ALA A 641 19.90 -28.57 -5.66
N PRO A 642 21.10 -28.03 -6.02
CA PRO A 642 22.36 -28.45 -5.45
C PRO A 642 22.56 -28.09 -3.98
N ILE A 643 21.73 -27.18 -3.42
CA ILE A 643 21.80 -26.76 -2.02
C ILE A 643 20.43 -26.93 -1.36
N LEU A 644 20.37 -27.74 -0.33
CA LEU A 644 19.21 -27.95 0.53
C LEU A 644 19.49 -27.37 1.93
N VAL A 645 18.64 -26.49 2.39
CA VAL A 645 18.72 -25.88 3.73
C VAL A 645 17.48 -26.23 4.52
N LEU A 646 17.64 -26.71 5.74
CA LEU A 646 16.54 -27.13 6.60
C LEU A 646 16.62 -26.38 7.93
N ASP A 647 15.59 -25.65 8.29
CA ASP A 647 15.48 -24.93 9.55
C ASP A 647 14.57 -25.72 10.51
N GLU A 648 15.16 -26.45 11.46
CA GLU A 648 14.51 -27.31 12.42
C GLU A 648 13.51 -28.32 11.80
N PRO A 649 13.94 -29.12 10.80
CA PRO A 649 13.02 -29.92 10.00
C PRO A 649 12.30 -31.03 10.76
N THR A 650 12.77 -31.39 11.97
CA THR A 650 12.23 -32.50 12.77
C THR A 650 11.64 -32.03 14.10
N ALA A 651 11.39 -30.72 14.29
CA ALA A 651 10.94 -30.17 15.58
C ALA A 651 9.55 -30.68 16.01
N SER A 652 8.69 -31.02 15.06
CA SER A 652 7.31 -31.47 15.30
C SER A 652 7.07 -32.94 14.94
N MET A 653 8.13 -33.75 14.82
CA MET A 653 8.07 -35.17 14.43
C MET A 653 8.30 -36.07 15.62
N ASP A 654 7.74 -37.27 15.58
CA ASP A 654 8.09 -38.35 16.48
C ASP A 654 9.48 -38.92 16.18
N LYS A 655 10.02 -39.77 17.04
CA LYS A 655 11.37 -40.31 16.89
C LYS A 655 11.55 -41.19 15.67
N GLU A 656 10.54 -41.94 15.27
CA GLU A 656 10.59 -42.85 14.12
C GLU A 656 10.66 -42.00 12.82
N CYS A 657 9.74 -41.06 12.63
CA CYS A 657 9.72 -40.15 11.50
C CYS A 657 10.99 -39.28 11.42
N GLU A 658 11.51 -38.85 12.59
CA GLU A 658 12.77 -38.09 12.68
C GLU A 658 13.96 -38.90 12.17
N LEU A 659 14.11 -40.17 12.55
CA LEU A 659 15.19 -41.05 12.09
C LEU A 659 15.11 -41.28 10.58
N GLU A 660 13.93 -41.53 10.05
CA GLU A 660 13.72 -41.71 8.61
C GLU A 660 14.10 -40.45 7.80
N VAL A 661 13.74 -39.24 8.30
CA VAL A 661 14.15 -37.98 7.67
C VAL A 661 15.68 -37.85 7.69
N VAL A 662 16.36 -38.15 8.82
CA VAL A 662 17.82 -38.07 8.91
C VAL A 662 18.48 -39.06 7.95
N GLN A 663 17.98 -40.32 7.87
CA GLN A 663 18.47 -41.30 6.90
C GLN A 663 18.31 -40.85 5.47
N LEU A 664 17.16 -40.22 5.12
CA LEU A 664 16.94 -39.63 3.84
C LEU A 664 18.00 -38.56 3.54
N LEU A 665 18.28 -37.65 4.48
CA LEU A 665 19.28 -36.59 4.31
C LEU A 665 20.70 -37.18 4.14
N LEU A 666 21.06 -38.18 4.91
CA LEU A 666 22.35 -38.87 4.79
C LEU A 666 22.52 -39.56 3.43
N ARG A 667 21.44 -40.06 2.84
CA ARG A 667 21.44 -40.60 1.47
C ARG A 667 21.62 -39.52 0.43
N LEU A 668 20.86 -38.39 0.56
CA LEU A 668 20.83 -37.30 -0.40
C LEU A 668 22.10 -36.44 -0.39
N LYS A 669 22.84 -36.38 0.73
CA LYS A 669 24.06 -35.57 0.81
C LYS A 669 25.11 -35.90 -0.26
N LYS A 670 25.09 -37.14 -0.82
CA LYS A 670 26.03 -37.55 -1.86
C LYS A 670 25.97 -36.69 -3.10
N ASP A 671 24.78 -36.17 -3.43
CA ASP A 671 24.51 -35.44 -4.65
C ASP A 671 24.31 -33.93 -4.45
N MET A 672 24.18 -33.47 -3.19
CA MET A 672 23.93 -32.08 -2.88
C MET A 672 24.61 -31.60 -1.59
N ILE A 673 24.70 -30.29 -1.43
CA ILE A 673 25.07 -29.63 -0.18
C ILE A 673 23.86 -29.61 0.74
N ILE A 674 23.99 -30.11 1.98
CA ILE A 674 22.91 -30.05 2.97
C ILE A 674 23.35 -29.24 4.18
N ILE A 675 22.55 -28.22 4.52
CA ILE A 675 22.73 -27.39 5.72
C ILE A 675 21.50 -27.58 6.59
N MET A 676 21.67 -28.06 7.80
CA MET A 676 20.59 -28.30 8.73
C MET A 676 20.78 -27.47 10.01
N ILE A 677 19.78 -26.67 10.36
CA ILE A 677 19.71 -26.03 11.69
C ILE A 677 18.95 -26.96 12.61
N THR A 678 19.54 -27.27 13.77
CA THR A 678 18.88 -28.09 14.76
C THR A 678 19.25 -27.65 16.17
N HIS A 679 18.34 -27.86 17.13
CA HIS A 679 18.56 -27.70 18.56
C HIS A 679 18.80 -29.05 19.26
N LYS A 680 18.70 -30.17 18.53
CA LYS A 680 18.85 -31.51 19.05
C LYS A 680 20.32 -31.97 18.90
N PRO A 681 21.07 -32.16 20.01
CA PRO A 681 22.47 -32.58 19.93
C PRO A 681 22.66 -33.96 19.28
N GLU A 682 21.67 -34.85 19.44
CA GLU A 682 21.70 -36.21 18.88
C GLU A 682 21.72 -36.18 17.35
N ILE A 683 20.92 -35.31 16.75
CA ILE A 683 20.85 -35.13 15.28
C ILE A 683 22.12 -34.42 14.78
N ALA A 684 22.56 -33.38 15.49
CA ALA A 684 23.78 -32.67 15.11
C ALA A 684 25.01 -33.61 15.05
N LYS A 685 25.10 -34.60 15.94
CA LYS A 685 26.19 -35.61 15.95
C LYS A 685 26.17 -36.56 14.73
N MET A 686 25.04 -36.64 14.00
CA MET A 686 24.95 -37.46 12.77
C MET A 686 25.47 -36.75 11.54
N SER A 687 25.85 -35.47 11.66
CA SER A 687 26.35 -34.63 10.57
C SER A 687 27.87 -34.77 10.44
N ASP A 688 28.38 -34.55 9.22
CA ASP A 688 29.83 -34.60 8.95
C ASP A 688 30.55 -33.40 9.58
N LYS A 689 29.86 -32.26 9.66
CA LYS A 689 30.38 -31.00 10.22
C LYS A 689 29.38 -30.39 11.17
N ILE A 690 29.83 -29.84 12.27
CA ILE A 690 29.00 -29.10 13.23
C ILE A 690 29.61 -27.72 13.41
N CYS A 691 28.76 -26.70 13.13
CA CYS A 691 29.03 -25.31 13.43
C CYS A 691 28.25 -24.88 14.66
N VAL A 692 28.94 -24.52 15.73
CA VAL A 692 28.31 -24.02 16.97
C VAL A 692 28.38 -22.50 16.97
N LEU A 693 27.20 -21.88 16.97
CA LEU A 693 27.03 -20.42 17.12
C LEU A 693 26.71 -20.10 18.59
N ASP A 694 27.61 -19.42 19.26
CA ASP A 694 27.39 -18.90 20.61
C ASP A 694 27.82 -17.45 20.66
N ASP A 695 26.95 -16.58 21.19
CA ASP A 695 27.12 -15.14 21.40
C ASP A 695 27.93 -14.45 20.27
N GLU A 696 27.35 -14.42 19.04
CA GLU A 696 27.83 -13.67 17.85
C GLU A 696 28.98 -14.32 17.05
N THR A 697 29.68 -15.32 17.60
CA THR A 697 30.84 -15.94 16.93
C THR A 697 30.71 -17.45 16.75
N VAL A 698 31.48 -18.01 15.81
CA VAL A 698 31.63 -19.49 15.70
C VAL A 698 32.60 -19.99 16.77
N VAL A 699 32.08 -20.67 17.78
CA VAL A 699 32.90 -21.14 18.92
C VAL A 699 33.61 -22.48 18.63
N ALA A 700 33.06 -23.32 17.75
CA ALA A 700 33.70 -24.57 17.38
C ALA A 700 33.28 -25.07 16.00
N PHE A 701 34.28 -25.41 15.19
CA PHE A 701 34.13 -26.24 13.99
C PHE A 701 34.64 -27.61 14.33
N LYS A 702 33.77 -28.62 14.45
CA LYS A 702 34.18 -29.99 14.66
C LYS A 702 33.89 -30.79 13.41
N GLU A 703 34.94 -31.33 12.76
CA GLU A 703 34.78 -32.47 11.89
C GLU A 703 34.56 -33.68 12.82
N VAL A 704 33.46 -34.41 12.58
CA VAL A 704 33.08 -35.59 13.39
C VAL A 704 33.72 -36.86 12.82
#